data_f20b3cfbd606b3e5645e5e9e0920c843
#
_entry.id   f20b3cfbd606b3e5645e5e9e0920c843
#
_cell.length_a   1.000
_cell.length_b   1.000
_cell.length_c   1.000
_cell.angle_alpha   90.00
_cell.angle_beta   90.00
_cell.angle_gamma   90.00
#
_symmetry.space_group_name_H-M   'P 1'
#
loop_
_entity.id
_entity.type
_entity.pdbx_description
1 polymer ?
#
loop_
_entity_poly.entity_id
_entity_poly.type
_entity_poly.pdbx_seq_one_letter_code
_entity_poly.pdbx_strand_id
1 'polypeptide(L)'
;YKRQHKEEEFWLWVSSWALFVSKPSDITGDEADDEGYILPELDLRWHEIPTDYSKPSVDKYGNPVLFATEAMGLQQSAREKRESLPDRIAKMMELRAEDPDAHRIIWHDLESERHAIEKAIPTIKSIYGSQDYEKRERNILDFSYGRIQELAAKPVIAGSGCNFQRHCSWAIYLGIGYKFNDFIQSIHRLQRFLQTKKVRVDLIYAEAERGVRKALETKWQNHNKLVNNMTEIIKKYGLSHKEMAAHLARKMGVDRVEVVGDGYRIANNDNVLELQNTELYPDNSVGLIVTSIPFATQYEYSPNYADFGHSESNEEFFKQMDYLTPNLFRVLQPGRMAIIHVKDRIVPMGLSGMGCQTVYPFHCDCIAHYTRHGFAYMGMKTIVTDVVRENNQTYRLGWTEQCKDGTKMGVGMPEYLLIFRKPATDRTNAYADIPVVKEKKWWNEQTRQWDNPDGYSRARWQMDAHGYTRSSGDRLMTPEEIAKMDHKAIYRYFRRYTLNNVWDYDYVVKIAEELELHGKLPTGFMLLQPGSWTDDVWSDIARMRTLNTIQSVKGKEQHLCPLQFDIVNRVIDQMSNPGDVVLDPFGGLMTVPYCALNKGRKGWGIELSPTYFLDGAQYCAQAANKKEAPSLFDFLDDETKDEDDDIPEQLK
;
A
#
# COMPACT_ATOMS: atom_id res chain seq x y z
N TYR A 1 2.90 -6.30 -14.60
CA TYR A 1 2.46 -6.75 -15.94
C TYR A 1 1.40 -5.77 -16.46
N LYS A 2 1.83 -4.78 -17.30
CA LYS A 2 0.88 -3.91 -18.00
C LYS A 2 0.04 -4.76 -18.94
N ARG A 3 -1.26 -4.80 -18.72
CA ARG A 3 -2.20 -5.35 -19.70
C ARG A 3 -2.35 -4.32 -20.81
N GLN A 4 -1.93 -4.66 -22.02
CA GLN A 4 -1.85 -3.77 -23.20
C GLN A 4 -3.18 -3.05 -23.53
N HIS A 5 -4.32 -3.62 -23.14
CA HIS A 5 -5.66 -3.05 -23.37
C HIS A 5 -6.08 -1.97 -22.36
N LYS A 6 -5.25 -1.65 -21.35
CA LYS A 6 -5.48 -0.60 -20.35
C LYS A 6 -4.36 0.46 -20.34
N GLU A 7 -3.60 0.56 -21.43
CA GLU A 7 -2.47 1.47 -21.48
C GLU A 7 -2.92 2.93 -21.54
N GLU A 8 -4.00 3.23 -22.29
CA GLU A 8 -4.55 4.60 -22.40
C GLU A 8 -5.09 5.08 -21.04
N GLU A 9 -5.81 4.23 -20.32
CA GLU A 9 -6.34 4.54 -18.99
C GLU A 9 -5.22 4.80 -17.97
N PHE A 10 -4.17 4.01 -18.03
CA PHE A 10 -3.00 4.23 -17.17
C PHE A 10 -2.38 5.61 -17.42
N TRP A 11 -2.21 6.00 -18.68
CA TRP A 11 -1.62 7.30 -19.00
C TRP A 11 -2.54 8.47 -18.68
N LEU A 12 -3.84 8.32 -18.83
CA LEU A 12 -4.83 9.28 -18.35
C LEU A 12 -4.75 9.47 -16.84
N TRP A 13 -4.61 8.38 -16.08
CA TRP A 13 -4.41 8.46 -14.64
C TRP A 13 -3.11 9.17 -14.27
N VAL A 14 -2.00 8.84 -14.92
CA VAL A 14 -0.72 9.54 -14.68
C VAL A 14 -0.85 11.04 -15.01
N SER A 15 -1.54 11.41 -16.07
CA SER A 15 -1.74 12.81 -16.45
C SER A 15 -2.61 13.61 -15.48
N SER A 16 -3.40 12.94 -14.63
CA SER A 16 -4.21 13.62 -13.61
C SER A 16 -3.39 14.27 -12.48
N TRP A 17 -2.15 13.80 -12.28
CA TRP A 17 -1.26 14.30 -11.23
C TRP A 17 0.16 14.65 -11.72
N ALA A 18 0.51 14.32 -12.95
CA ALA A 18 1.81 14.59 -13.56
C ALA A 18 1.65 15.33 -14.87
N LEU A 19 2.38 16.42 -15.02
CA LEU A 19 2.44 17.18 -16.27
C LEU A 19 3.69 16.79 -17.06
N PHE A 20 3.49 16.28 -18.28
CA PHE A 20 4.56 15.96 -19.22
C PHE A 20 4.53 16.95 -20.37
N VAL A 21 5.53 17.81 -20.45
CA VAL A 21 5.71 18.81 -21.49
C VAL A 21 7.02 18.52 -22.20
N SER A 22 6.97 18.27 -23.49
CA SER A 22 8.16 18.04 -24.30
C SER A 22 8.64 19.34 -24.96
N LYS A 23 7.71 20.23 -25.28
CA LYS A 23 7.95 21.48 -25.97
C LYS A 23 6.86 22.52 -25.63
N PRO A 24 7.14 23.83 -25.82
CA PRO A 24 6.20 24.89 -25.42
C PRO A 24 4.81 24.75 -26.06
N SER A 25 4.71 24.35 -27.33
CA SER A 25 3.42 24.18 -28.00
C SER A 25 2.52 23.10 -27.38
N ASP A 26 3.06 22.19 -26.57
CA ASP A 26 2.25 21.23 -25.83
C ASP A 26 1.38 21.92 -24.76
N ILE A 27 1.77 23.14 -24.31
CA ILE A 27 1.01 23.97 -23.38
C ILE A 27 0.25 25.08 -24.10
N THR A 28 0.93 25.80 -25.01
CA THR A 28 0.41 27.02 -25.62
C THR A 28 -0.49 26.72 -26.82
N GLY A 29 -0.32 25.55 -27.45
CA GLY A 29 -1.01 25.17 -28.68
C GLY A 29 -0.45 25.88 -29.93
N ASP A 30 0.55 26.76 -29.80
CA ASP A 30 1.18 27.49 -30.91
C ASP A 30 2.54 26.89 -31.24
N GLU A 31 2.70 26.33 -32.43
CA GLU A 31 3.95 25.75 -32.92
C GLU A 31 5.07 26.80 -33.10
N ALA A 32 4.73 28.06 -33.17
CA ALA A 32 5.74 29.13 -33.24
C ALA A 32 6.58 29.23 -31.97
N ASP A 33 6.01 28.83 -30.84
CA ASP A 33 6.71 28.82 -29.56
C ASP A 33 7.77 27.68 -29.41
N ASP A 34 7.78 26.74 -30.37
CA ASP A 34 8.72 25.62 -30.38
C ASP A 34 10.11 25.97 -30.93
N GLU A 35 10.37 27.20 -31.27
CA GLU A 35 11.68 27.63 -31.80
C GLU A 35 12.79 27.30 -30.78
N GLY A 36 13.80 26.52 -31.20
CA GLY A 36 14.90 26.04 -30.39
C GLY A 36 14.58 24.81 -29.52
N TYR A 37 13.32 24.38 -29.41
CA TYR A 37 12.92 23.15 -28.68
C TYR A 37 12.78 21.94 -29.62
N ILE A 38 12.79 22.13 -30.93
CA ILE A 38 12.83 21.01 -31.88
C ILE A 38 14.23 20.44 -31.89
N LEU A 39 14.39 19.31 -31.18
CA LEU A 39 15.69 18.69 -31.03
C LEU A 39 16.13 17.96 -32.30
N PRO A 40 17.43 18.05 -32.66
CA PRO A 40 17.94 17.32 -33.80
C PRO A 40 17.94 15.82 -33.57
N GLU A 41 18.02 15.05 -34.68
CA GLU A 41 18.05 13.59 -34.63
C GLU A 41 19.20 13.06 -33.75
N LEU A 42 18.90 12.03 -32.98
CA LEU A 42 19.85 11.27 -32.18
C LEU A 42 20.29 10.01 -32.95
N ASP A 43 21.58 9.91 -33.21
CA ASP A 43 22.21 8.80 -33.91
C ASP A 43 22.96 7.90 -32.91
N LEU A 44 22.32 6.80 -32.49
CA LEU A 44 22.88 5.81 -31.58
C LEU A 44 23.57 4.70 -32.36
N ARG A 45 24.86 4.57 -32.21
CA ARG A 45 25.70 3.55 -32.89
C ARG A 45 26.29 2.58 -31.90
N TRP A 46 26.07 1.31 -32.14
CA TRP A 46 26.53 0.22 -31.28
C TRP A 46 27.76 -0.45 -31.89
N HIS A 47 28.86 -0.54 -31.13
CA HIS A 47 30.13 -1.12 -31.56
C HIS A 47 30.46 -2.31 -30.68
N GLU A 48 30.32 -3.52 -31.23
CA GLU A 48 30.64 -4.75 -30.56
C GLU A 48 32.12 -5.09 -30.74
N ILE A 49 32.79 -5.42 -29.63
CA ILE A 49 34.14 -5.95 -29.63
C ILE A 49 34.13 -7.41 -29.17
N PRO A 50 35.00 -8.28 -29.70
CA PRO A 50 35.06 -9.70 -29.33
C PRO A 50 35.43 -9.87 -27.86
N THR A 51 34.83 -10.88 -27.19
CA THR A 51 35.22 -11.30 -25.84
C THR A 51 36.22 -12.43 -25.92
N ASP A 52 37.31 -12.36 -25.17
CA ASP A 52 38.30 -13.43 -25.07
C ASP A 52 37.82 -14.57 -24.15
N TYR A 53 37.16 -15.56 -24.72
CA TYR A 53 36.69 -16.74 -23.99
C TYR A 53 37.78 -17.75 -23.61
N SER A 54 39.04 -17.55 -23.98
CA SER A 54 40.14 -18.44 -23.63
C SER A 54 40.53 -18.38 -22.16
N LYS A 55 40.12 -17.32 -21.45
CA LYS A 55 40.36 -17.15 -20.03
C LYS A 55 39.21 -17.76 -19.23
N PRO A 56 39.47 -18.73 -18.33
CA PRO A 56 38.42 -19.37 -17.54
C PRO A 56 37.72 -18.32 -16.65
N SER A 57 36.42 -18.18 -16.80
CA SER A 57 35.60 -17.42 -15.85
C SER A 57 35.47 -18.22 -14.56
N VAL A 58 35.74 -17.60 -13.42
CA VAL A 58 35.57 -18.22 -12.10
C VAL A 58 34.37 -17.60 -11.40
N ASP A 59 33.62 -18.42 -10.66
CA ASP A 59 32.52 -17.93 -9.81
C ASP A 59 33.04 -17.14 -8.58
N LYS A 60 32.14 -16.65 -7.74
CA LYS A 60 32.51 -15.93 -6.50
C LYS A 60 33.27 -16.76 -5.47
N TYR A 61 33.37 -18.06 -5.67
CA TYR A 61 34.10 -19.01 -4.81
C TYR A 61 35.43 -19.48 -5.45
N GLY A 62 35.79 -18.99 -6.66
CA GLY A 62 37.00 -19.35 -7.34
C GLY A 62 36.90 -20.61 -8.21
N ASN A 63 35.70 -21.18 -8.41
CA ASN A 63 35.51 -22.37 -9.25
C ASN A 63 35.38 -21.97 -10.72
N PRO A 64 35.98 -22.67 -11.67
CA PRO A 64 35.82 -22.40 -13.10
C PRO A 64 34.37 -22.65 -13.53
N VAL A 65 33.76 -21.65 -14.18
CA VAL A 65 32.41 -21.74 -14.75
C VAL A 65 32.54 -22.25 -16.18
N LEU A 66 31.95 -23.41 -16.46
CA LEU A 66 32.07 -24.11 -17.76
C LEU A 66 31.34 -23.43 -18.92
N PHE A 67 30.40 -22.53 -18.63
CA PHE A 67 29.65 -21.75 -19.62
C PHE A 67 29.51 -20.31 -19.16
N ALA A 68 30.01 -19.36 -19.96
CA ALA A 68 29.68 -17.94 -19.76
C ALA A 68 28.21 -17.73 -20.15
N THR A 69 27.34 -17.58 -19.18
CA THR A 69 25.94 -17.25 -19.42
C THR A 69 25.81 -15.74 -19.74
N GLU A 70 24.98 -15.42 -20.73
CA GLU A 70 24.67 -14.02 -21.16
C GLU A 70 24.13 -13.08 -20.05
N ALA A 71 23.78 -13.61 -18.89
CA ALA A 71 23.25 -12.83 -17.77
C ALA A 71 24.37 -12.44 -16.80
N MET A 72 25.06 -11.36 -17.09
CA MET A 72 26.10 -10.84 -16.22
C MET A 72 25.55 -10.04 -15.04
N GLY A 73 25.91 -10.45 -13.82
CA GLY A 73 25.79 -9.58 -12.64
C GLY A 73 26.75 -8.38 -12.72
N LEU A 74 26.52 -7.36 -11.90
CA LEU A 74 27.34 -6.13 -11.85
C LEU A 74 28.84 -6.36 -11.71
N GLN A 75 29.24 -7.39 -10.95
CA GLN A 75 30.66 -7.74 -10.75
C GLN A 75 31.30 -8.36 -12.01
N GLN A 76 30.55 -9.19 -12.73
CA GLN A 76 31.01 -9.80 -13.98
C GLN A 76 31.16 -8.76 -15.08
N SER A 77 30.20 -7.82 -15.20
CA SER A 77 30.29 -6.71 -16.14
C SER A 77 31.50 -5.80 -15.87
N ALA A 78 31.80 -5.52 -14.59
CA ALA A 78 32.99 -4.75 -14.23
C ALA A 78 34.32 -5.48 -14.52
N ARG A 79 34.33 -6.80 -14.44
CA ARG A 79 35.49 -7.65 -14.81
C ARG A 79 35.67 -7.61 -16.31
N GLU A 80 34.61 -7.87 -17.08
CA GLU A 80 34.65 -7.86 -18.56
C GLU A 80 35.14 -6.50 -19.08
N LYS A 81 34.69 -5.40 -18.50
CA LYS A 81 35.16 -4.04 -18.83
C LYS A 81 36.67 -3.85 -18.62
N ARG A 82 37.26 -4.53 -17.63
CA ARG A 82 38.71 -4.46 -17.40
C ARG A 82 39.49 -5.36 -18.37
N GLU A 83 38.98 -6.54 -18.64
CA GLU A 83 39.63 -7.53 -19.53
C GLU A 83 39.58 -7.07 -21.00
N SER A 84 38.48 -6.47 -21.45
CA SER A 84 38.29 -5.92 -22.79
C SER A 84 38.78 -4.48 -22.97
N LEU A 85 39.39 -3.87 -21.96
CA LEU A 85 39.77 -2.45 -21.97
C LEU A 85 40.74 -2.09 -23.12
N PRO A 86 41.77 -2.89 -23.48
CA PRO A 86 42.63 -2.55 -24.61
C PRO A 86 41.89 -2.43 -25.93
N ASP A 87 40.95 -3.37 -26.19
CA ASP A 87 40.18 -3.41 -27.45
C ASP A 87 39.15 -2.26 -27.49
N ARG A 88 38.58 -1.89 -26.33
CA ARG A 88 37.70 -0.73 -26.20
C ARG A 88 38.45 0.56 -26.50
N ILE A 89 39.67 0.72 -25.98
CA ILE A 89 40.51 1.90 -26.27
C ILE A 89 40.88 1.93 -27.75
N ALA A 90 41.24 0.79 -28.36
CA ALA A 90 41.53 0.71 -29.79
C ALA A 90 40.31 1.17 -30.62
N LYS A 91 39.11 0.67 -30.30
CA LYS A 91 37.88 1.07 -30.98
C LYS A 91 37.54 2.53 -30.78
N MET A 92 37.71 3.04 -29.57
CA MET A 92 37.53 4.47 -29.26
C MET A 92 38.46 5.34 -30.11
N MET A 93 39.73 4.94 -30.25
CA MET A 93 40.73 5.68 -31.06
C MET A 93 40.39 5.61 -32.55
N GLU A 94 39.89 4.48 -33.06
CA GLU A 94 39.37 4.34 -34.43
C GLU A 94 38.21 5.35 -34.68
N LEU A 95 37.20 5.36 -33.81
CA LEU A 95 36.07 6.29 -33.89
C LEU A 95 36.55 7.74 -33.84
N ARG A 96 37.48 8.05 -32.94
CA ARG A 96 38.06 9.39 -32.81
C ARG A 96 38.77 9.84 -34.08
N ALA A 97 39.41 8.92 -34.84
CA ALA A 97 40.11 9.25 -36.06
C ALA A 97 39.18 9.63 -37.22
N GLU A 98 37.87 9.33 -37.15
CA GLU A 98 36.89 9.72 -38.15
C GLU A 98 36.74 11.26 -38.25
N ASP A 99 36.88 11.97 -37.12
CA ASP A 99 36.86 13.43 -37.06
C ASP A 99 37.78 13.91 -35.91
N PRO A 100 39.09 14.09 -36.18
CA PRO A 100 40.07 14.44 -35.13
C PRO A 100 39.78 15.79 -34.44
N ASP A 101 39.11 16.69 -35.11
CA ASP A 101 38.86 18.04 -34.62
C ASP A 101 37.51 18.19 -33.92
N ALA A 102 36.70 17.15 -33.85
CA ALA A 102 35.39 17.19 -33.21
C ALA A 102 35.48 17.48 -31.72
N HIS A 103 34.56 18.30 -31.23
CA HIS A 103 34.36 18.54 -29.82
C HIS A 103 33.50 17.41 -29.25
N ARG A 104 34.09 16.59 -28.37
CA ARG A 104 33.43 15.36 -27.91
C ARG A 104 33.64 15.07 -26.44
N ILE A 105 32.69 14.30 -25.85
CA ILE A 105 32.80 13.78 -24.50
C ILE A 105 32.97 12.26 -24.54
N ILE A 106 33.88 11.73 -23.69
CA ILE A 106 34.11 10.31 -23.52
C ILE A 106 33.62 9.90 -22.16
N TRP A 107 32.56 9.09 -22.15
CA TRP A 107 31.95 8.58 -20.93
C TRP A 107 32.61 7.26 -20.52
N HIS A 108 32.93 7.15 -19.22
CA HIS A 108 33.51 5.96 -18.61
C HIS A 108 32.88 5.65 -17.25
N ASP A 109 32.97 4.41 -16.77
CA ASP A 109 32.48 3.97 -15.47
C ASP A 109 33.61 3.73 -14.45
N LEU A 110 34.67 3.07 -14.90
CA LEU A 110 35.76 2.60 -14.04
C LEU A 110 36.94 3.60 -14.03
N GLU A 111 37.67 3.67 -12.91
CA GLU A 111 38.90 4.48 -12.85
C GLU A 111 40.01 3.95 -13.77
N SER A 112 40.07 2.62 -13.98
CA SER A 112 40.98 2.01 -14.96
C SER A 112 40.69 2.49 -16.38
N GLU A 113 39.43 2.69 -16.73
CA GLU A 113 39.04 3.26 -18.03
C GLU A 113 39.51 4.69 -18.16
N ARG A 114 39.36 5.53 -17.13
CA ARG A 114 39.87 6.92 -17.11
C ARG A 114 41.37 6.96 -17.36
N HIS A 115 42.15 6.18 -16.62
CA HIS A 115 43.61 6.16 -16.78
C HIS A 115 44.03 5.67 -18.17
N ALA A 116 43.30 4.70 -18.75
CA ALA A 116 43.58 4.22 -20.09
C ALA A 116 43.24 5.28 -21.16
N ILE A 117 42.15 6.06 -20.97
CA ILE A 117 41.80 7.20 -21.84
C ILE A 117 42.88 8.28 -21.76
N GLU A 118 43.30 8.67 -20.55
CA GLU A 118 44.34 9.70 -20.34
C GLU A 118 45.68 9.29 -20.97
N LYS A 119 46.01 7.99 -20.90
CA LYS A 119 47.21 7.45 -21.57
C LYS A 119 47.11 7.46 -23.10
N ALA A 120 45.92 7.13 -23.65
CA ALA A 120 45.71 7.11 -25.10
C ALA A 120 45.57 8.52 -25.68
N ILE A 121 45.04 9.48 -24.92
CA ILE A 121 44.81 10.87 -25.35
C ILE A 121 45.42 11.82 -24.31
N PRO A 122 46.73 12.12 -24.40
CA PRO A 122 47.40 12.96 -23.39
C PRO A 122 46.86 14.38 -23.26
N THR A 123 46.14 14.88 -24.25
CA THR A 123 45.55 16.23 -24.27
C THR A 123 44.19 16.31 -23.60
N ILE A 124 43.54 15.16 -23.34
CA ILE A 124 42.19 15.12 -22.77
C ILE A 124 42.15 15.66 -21.35
N LYS A 125 41.10 16.35 -20.99
CA LYS A 125 40.82 16.70 -19.60
C LYS A 125 39.84 15.70 -19.00
N SER A 126 40.15 15.27 -17.77
CA SER A 126 39.27 14.32 -17.05
C SER A 126 38.67 15.01 -15.82
N ILE A 127 37.45 14.61 -15.50
CA ILE A 127 36.75 14.98 -14.27
C ILE A 127 36.38 13.74 -13.47
N TYR A 128 36.70 13.72 -12.18
CA TYR A 128 36.48 12.57 -11.28
C TYR A 128 36.21 13.04 -9.83
N GLY A 129 35.61 12.15 -9.04
CA GLY A 129 35.05 12.49 -7.73
C GLY A 129 36.02 13.02 -6.70
N SER A 130 37.26 12.49 -6.67
CA SER A 130 38.31 12.92 -5.73
C SER A 130 39.14 14.15 -6.21
N GLN A 131 38.81 14.71 -7.36
CA GLN A 131 39.44 15.88 -7.89
C GLN A 131 39.04 17.12 -7.09
N ASP A 132 39.98 18.10 -6.96
CA ASP A 132 39.69 19.41 -6.41
C ASP A 132 38.45 20.03 -7.09
N TYR A 133 37.58 20.62 -6.27
CA TYR A 133 36.29 21.12 -6.73
C TYR A 133 36.44 22.26 -7.77
N GLU A 134 37.32 23.23 -7.52
CA GLU A 134 37.55 24.37 -8.43
C GLU A 134 38.12 23.92 -9.78
N LYS A 135 39.05 22.97 -9.74
CA LYS A 135 39.65 22.41 -10.96
C LYS A 135 38.61 21.62 -11.76
N ARG A 136 37.73 20.88 -11.09
CA ARG A 136 36.65 20.13 -11.72
C ARG A 136 35.66 21.09 -12.38
N GLU A 137 35.19 22.10 -11.67
CA GLU A 137 34.31 23.14 -12.17
C GLU A 137 34.88 23.86 -13.39
N ARG A 138 36.13 24.26 -13.30
CA ARG A 138 36.85 24.91 -14.40
C ARG A 138 36.89 24.05 -15.66
N ASN A 139 37.22 22.76 -15.53
CA ASN A 139 37.25 21.84 -16.67
C ASN A 139 35.85 21.66 -17.32
N ILE A 140 34.80 21.61 -16.49
CA ILE A 140 33.41 21.54 -16.99
C ILE A 140 33.02 22.80 -17.74
N LEU A 141 33.34 23.99 -17.18
CA LEU A 141 33.03 25.27 -17.81
C LEU A 141 33.85 25.47 -19.10
N ASP A 142 35.14 25.16 -19.08
CA ASP A 142 36.01 25.28 -20.26
C ASP A 142 35.54 24.35 -21.39
N PHE A 143 35.06 23.14 -21.07
CA PHE A 143 34.46 22.26 -22.06
C PHE A 143 33.12 22.79 -22.55
N SER A 144 32.25 23.27 -21.67
CA SER A 144 30.96 23.84 -22.00
C SER A 144 31.06 25.09 -22.93
N TYR A 145 32.16 25.85 -22.81
CA TYR A 145 32.45 27.03 -23.63
C TYR A 145 33.33 26.73 -24.87
N GLY A 146 33.62 25.45 -25.14
CA GLY A 146 34.39 25.03 -26.30
C GLY A 146 35.90 25.30 -26.20
N ARG A 147 36.44 25.63 -25.02
CA ARG A 147 37.88 25.90 -24.80
C ARG A 147 38.69 24.60 -24.68
N ILE A 148 38.04 23.52 -24.30
CA ILE A 148 38.62 22.18 -24.24
C ILE A 148 37.91 21.34 -25.30
N GLN A 149 38.65 20.69 -26.15
CA GLN A 149 38.11 19.87 -27.25
C GLN A 149 37.55 18.55 -26.78
N GLU A 150 38.21 17.88 -25.82
CA GLU A 150 37.82 16.56 -25.37
C GLU A 150 37.76 16.49 -23.84
N LEU A 151 36.67 15.91 -23.31
CA LEU A 151 36.48 15.72 -21.89
C LEU A 151 36.18 14.26 -21.58
N ALA A 152 36.85 13.65 -20.58
CA ALA A 152 36.53 12.34 -20.03
C ALA A 152 35.80 12.49 -18.69
N ALA A 153 34.67 11.83 -18.55
CA ALA A 153 33.83 11.96 -17.36
C ALA A 153 33.02 10.69 -17.06
N LYS A 154 32.59 10.52 -15.81
CA LYS A 154 31.54 9.56 -15.45
C LYS A 154 30.18 10.20 -15.62
N PRO A 155 29.17 9.49 -16.17
CA PRO A 155 27.80 9.98 -16.28
C PRO A 155 27.24 10.49 -14.94
N VAL A 156 27.54 9.82 -13.84
CA VAL A 156 27.14 10.21 -12.47
C VAL A 156 27.70 11.58 -12.05
N ILE A 157 28.88 12.00 -12.55
CA ILE A 157 29.54 13.27 -12.14
C ILE A 157 29.13 14.43 -13.04
N ALA A 158 29.10 14.23 -14.35
CA ALA A 158 28.83 15.29 -15.33
C ALA A 158 27.53 15.07 -16.11
N GLY A 159 26.81 13.98 -15.85
CA GLY A 159 25.54 13.67 -16.48
C GLY A 159 24.36 14.48 -15.94
N SER A 160 24.53 15.31 -14.90
CA SER A 160 23.49 16.19 -14.37
C SER A 160 24.03 17.61 -14.15
N GLY A 161 23.20 18.63 -14.38
CA GLY A 161 23.54 20.04 -14.13
C GLY A 161 24.39 20.75 -15.19
N CYS A 162 25.03 20.05 -16.14
CA CYS A 162 25.93 20.61 -17.13
C CYS A 162 25.23 20.88 -18.47
N ASN A 163 25.71 21.88 -19.22
CA ASN A 163 25.20 22.29 -20.53
C ASN A 163 26.29 22.18 -21.58
N PHE A 164 26.35 21.05 -22.29
CA PHE A 164 27.39 20.78 -23.29
C PHE A 164 26.92 20.99 -24.74
N GLN A 165 25.60 21.07 -24.96
CA GLN A 165 24.95 21.06 -26.27
C GLN A 165 25.39 22.19 -27.22
N ARG A 166 25.90 23.30 -26.71
CA ARG A 166 26.31 24.44 -27.55
C ARG A 166 27.52 24.14 -28.43
N HIS A 167 28.42 23.31 -27.96
CA HIS A 167 29.68 22.99 -28.64
C HIS A 167 29.82 21.47 -28.88
N CYS A 168 29.26 20.62 -28.03
CA CYS A 168 29.40 19.17 -28.11
C CYS A 168 28.14 18.51 -28.71
N SER A 169 28.34 17.76 -29.79
CA SER A 169 27.30 16.95 -30.42
C SER A 169 27.73 15.47 -30.58
N TRP A 170 28.83 15.07 -29.98
CA TRP A 170 29.35 13.71 -30.08
C TRP A 170 29.79 13.17 -28.73
N ALA A 171 29.22 12.01 -28.34
CA ALA A 171 29.61 11.24 -27.17
C ALA A 171 30.11 9.84 -27.56
N ILE A 172 31.16 9.39 -26.89
CA ILE A 172 31.65 8.02 -26.99
C ILE A 172 31.55 7.39 -25.58
N TYR A 173 30.80 6.31 -25.44
CA TYR A 173 30.76 5.50 -24.23
C TYR A 173 31.78 4.37 -24.34
N LEU A 174 32.80 4.37 -23.51
CA LEU A 174 33.85 3.34 -23.51
C LEU A 174 33.32 2.00 -22.99
N GLY A 175 32.22 2.00 -22.26
CA GLY A 175 31.47 0.84 -21.80
C GLY A 175 30.03 1.16 -21.51
N ILE A 176 29.19 0.12 -21.51
CA ILE A 176 27.75 0.24 -21.22
C ILE A 176 27.45 -0.35 -19.85
N GLY A 177 26.35 0.07 -19.23
CA GLY A 177 25.91 -0.43 -17.92
C GLY A 177 24.39 -0.49 -17.81
N TYR A 178 23.90 -1.09 -16.71
CA TYR A 178 22.45 -1.24 -16.47
C TYR A 178 21.76 0.03 -15.96
N LYS A 179 22.53 1.10 -15.63
CA LYS A 179 22.00 2.35 -15.07
C LYS A 179 21.43 3.23 -16.16
N PHE A 180 20.18 2.96 -16.52
CA PHE A 180 19.50 3.68 -17.60
C PHE A 180 19.32 5.18 -17.33
N ASN A 181 19.05 5.58 -16.07
CA ASN A 181 18.87 6.98 -15.73
C ASN A 181 20.14 7.81 -15.96
N ASP A 182 21.31 7.31 -15.56
CA ASP A 182 22.59 7.99 -15.78
C ASP A 182 22.89 8.09 -17.29
N PHE A 183 22.55 7.06 -18.05
CA PHE A 183 22.69 7.01 -19.50
C PHE A 183 21.82 8.06 -20.17
N ILE A 184 20.52 8.10 -19.87
CA ILE A 184 19.58 9.03 -20.49
C ILE A 184 19.93 10.49 -20.13
N GLN A 185 20.27 10.75 -18.89
CA GLN A 185 20.68 12.07 -18.44
C GLN A 185 21.94 12.57 -19.14
N SER A 186 22.92 11.70 -19.37
CA SER A 186 24.14 12.06 -20.07
C SER A 186 23.93 12.34 -21.56
N ILE A 187 22.99 11.64 -22.24
CA ILE A 187 22.58 11.97 -23.60
C ILE A 187 21.90 13.33 -23.65
N HIS A 188 21.01 13.63 -22.72
CA HIS A 188 20.32 14.93 -22.66
C HIS A 188 21.21 16.11 -22.28
N ARG A 189 22.55 15.92 -22.06
CA ARG A 189 23.53 17.02 -22.00
C ARG A 189 23.93 17.51 -23.38
N LEU A 190 23.75 16.68 -24.40
CA LEU A 190 24.07 16.98 -25.79
C LEU A 190 22.80 17.23 -26.60
N GLN A 191 21.79 16.37 -26.49
CA GLN A 191 20.49 16.53 -27.13
C GLN A 191 19.56 17.33 -26.23
N ARG A 192 19.61 18.64 -26.33
CA ARG A 192 18.91 19.59 -25.47
C ARG A 192 18.57 20.87 -26.23
N PHE A 193 17.72 21.72 -25.65
CA PHE A 193 17.40 23.05 -26.15
C PHE A 193 18.62 23.80 -26.69
N LEU A 194 18.48 24.41 -27.87
CA LEU A 194 19.53 25.09 -28.65
C LEU A 194 20.60 24.17 -29.27
N GLN A 195 20.46 22.85 -29.28
CA GLN A 195 21.31 22.00 -30.09
C GLN A 195 20.86 22.06 -31.56
N THR A 196 21.78 22.44 -32.45
CA THR A 196 21.50 22.58 -33.87
C THR A 196 22.12 21.49 -34.75
N LYS A 197 23.05 20.72 -34.17
CA LYS A 197 23.75 19.62 -34.85
C LYS A 197 23.15 18.29 -34.54
N LYS A 198 23.13 17.36 -35.49
CA LYS A 198 22.81 15.94 -35.24
C LYS A 198 23.68 15.41 -34.12
N VAL A 199 23.07 14.81 -33.09
CA VAL A 199 23.79 14.27 -31.96
C VAL A 199 24.18 12.82 -32.23
N ARG A 200 25.47 12.56 -32.23
CA ARG A 200 26.06 11.22 -32.39
C ARG A 200 26.46 10.64 -31.06
N VAL A 201 26.08 9.38 -30.81
CA VAL A 201 26.43 8.63 -29.62
C VAL A 201 26.93 7.24 -30.02
N ASP A 202 28.20 7.01 -29.80
CA ASP A 202 28.84 5.71 -30.04
C ASP A 202 28.97 4.94 -28.72
N LEU A 203 28.47 3.70 -28.69
CA LEU A 203 28.47 2.85 -27.50
C LEU A 203 29.30 1.60 -27.78
N ILE A 204 30.42 1.47 -27.07
CA ILE A 204 31.34 0.34 -27.20
C ILE A 204 30.98 -0.69 -26.13
N TYR A 205 30.78 -1.94 -26.54
CA TYR A 205 30.46 -3.04 -25.62
C TYR A 205 31.11 -4.34 -26.10
N ALA A 206 31.39 -5.24 -25.13
CA ALA A 206 31.94 -6.56 -25.44
C ALA A 206 30.81 -7.55 -25.80
N GLU A 207 31.12 -8.58 -26.57
CA GLU A 207 30.19 -9.63 -26.97
C GLU A 207 29.44 -10.22 -25.74
N ALA A 208 30.13 -10.46 -24.63
CA ALA A 208 29.55 -10.92 -23.38
C ALA A 208 28.53 -9.96 -22.76
N GLU A 209 28.51 -8.68 -23.17
CA GLU A 209 27.57 -7.64 -22.69
C GLU A 209 26.34 -7.49 -23.59
N ARG A 210 26.07 -8.37 -24.55
CA ARG A 210 24.87 -8.35 -25.41
C ARG A 210 23.58 -8.25 -24.59
N GLY A 211 23.53 -8.91 -23.42
CA GLY A 211 22.40 -8.82 -22.50
C GLY A 211 22.20 -7.43 -21.92
N VAL A 212 23.28 -6.71 -21.60
CA VAL A 212 23.26 -5.32 -21.12
C VAL A 212 22.76 -4.38 -22.22
N ARG A 213 23.27 -4.55 -23.45
CA ARG A 213 22.82 -3.81 -24.62
C ARG A 213 21.31 -3.96 -24.84
N LYS A 214 20.83 -5.22 -24.91
CA LYS A 214 19.40 -5.52 -25.10
C LYS A 214 18.53 -4.87 -24.01
N ALA A 215 18.99 -4.91 -22.76
CA ALA A 215 18.29 -4.26 -21.64
C ALA A 215 18.24 -2.75 -21.80
N LEU A 216 19.32 -2.11 -22.23
CA LEU A 216 19.36 -0.66 -22.52
C LEU A 216 18.44 -0.29 -23.69
N GLU A 217 18.50 -1.03 -24.80
CA GLU A 217 17.64 -0.81 -25.98
C GLU A 217 16.15 -0.94 -25.60
N THR A 218 15.79 -1.97 -24.83
CA THR A 218 14.41 -2.16 -24.36
C THR A 218 13.94 -1.01 -23.47
N LYS A 219 14.79 -0.57 -22.55
CA LYS A 219 14.47 0.58 -21.68
C LYS A 219 14.36 1.87 -22.48
N TRP A 220 15.20 2.07 -23.49
CA TRP A 220 15.15 3.21 -24.39
C TRP A 220 13.83 3.26 -25.19
N GLN A 221 13.44 2.13 -25.78
CA GLN A 221 12.18 2.01 -26.50
C GLN A 221 10.97 2.28 -25.61
N ASN A 222 11.01 1.73 -24.39
CA ASN A 222 9.96 1.97 -23.39
C ASN A 222 9.90 3.45 -22.97
N HIS A 223 11.04 4.10 -22.77
CA HIS A 223 11.12 5.53 -22.45
C HIS A 223 10.51 6.38 -23.56
N ASN A 224 10.89 6.14 -24.82
CA ASN A 224 10.36 6.88 -25.97
C ASN A 224 8.85 6.66 -26.14
N LYS A 225 8.39 5.41 -25.97
CA LYS A 225 6.96 5.08 -25.99
C LYS A 225 6.20 5.83 -24.88
N LEU A 226 6.79 5.90 -23.70
CA LEU A 226 6.23 6.60 -22.55
C LEU A 226 6.06 8.10 -22.84
N VAL A 227 7.10 8.75 -23.33
CA VAL A 227 7.08 10.18 -23.68
C VAL A 227 6.03 10.45 -24.77
N ASN A 228 6.01 9.64 -25.82
CA ASN A 228 5.06 9.82 -26.94
C ASN A 228 3.61 9.64 -26.47
N ASN A 229 3.31 8.58 -25.70
CA ASN A 229 1.97 8.33 -25.20
C ASN A 229 1.46 9.46 -24.31
N MET A 230 2.32 10.01 -23.45
CA MET A 230 1.95 11.15 -22.61
C MET A 230 1.68 12.42 -23.43
N THR A 231 2.51 12.71 -24.41
CA THR A 231 2.31 13.87 -25.29
C THR A 231 1.02 13.74 -26.11
N GLU A 232 0.70 12.53 -26.62
CA GLU A 232 -0.55 12.27 -27.34
C GLU A 232 -1.78 12.46 -26.45
N ILE A 233 -1.72 12.03 -25.20
CA ILE A 233 -2.82 12.20 -24.24
C ILE A 233 -3.05 13.68 -23.93
N ILE A 234 -1.99 14.45 -23.71
CA ILE A 234 -2.11 15.89 -23.46
C ILE A 234 -2.71 16.59 -24.70
N LYS A 235 -2.28 16.23 -25.90
CA LYS A 235 -2.86 16.77 -27.14
C LYS A 235 -4.33 16.40 -27.33
N LYS A 236 -4.71 15.17 -26.95
CA LYS A 236 -6.07 14.65 -27.12
C LYS A 236 -7.07 15.19 -26.11
N TYR A 237 -6.65 15.38 -24.86
CA TYR A 237 -7.54 15.70 -23.73
C TYR A 237 -7.30 17.09 -23.12
N GLY A 238 -6.27 17.81 -23.56
CA GLY A 238 -5.91 19.11 -23.03
C GLY A 238 -5.29 19.05 -21.62
N LEU A 239 -5.08 20.21 -21.01
CA LEU A 239 -4.51 20.37 -19.66
C LEU A 239 -5.58 20.55 -18.58
N SER A 240 -6.87 20.45 -18.95
CA SER A 240 -7.97 20.63 -17.99
C SER A 240 -8.10 19.41 -17.08
N HIS A 241 -7.68 19.55 -15.82
CA HIS A 241 -7.85 18.53 -14.78
C HIS A 241 -9.28 18.01 -14.68
N LYS A 242 -10.27 18.88 -14.91
CA LYS A 242 -11.70 18.53 -14.81
C LYS A 242 -12.15 17.62 -15.93
N GLU A 243 -11.70 17.88 -17.15
CA GLU A 243 -12.01 17.03 -18.33
C GLU A 243 -11.24 15.71 -18.28
N MET A 244 -9.97 15.75 -17.86
CA MET A 244 -9.16 14.54 -17.64
C MET A 244 -9.74 13.66 -16.54
N ALA A 245 -10.17 14.24 -15.43
CA ALA A 245 -10.84 13.50 -14.34
C ALA A 245 -12.16 12.86 -14.80
N ALA A 246 -12.95 13.57 -15.63
CA ALA A 246 -14.19 13.04 -16.20
C ALA A 246 -13.93 11.92 -17.22
N HIS A 247 -12.87 12.01 -18.03
CA HIS A 247 -12.46 10.93 -18.93
C HIS A 247 -11.88 9.71 -18.20
N LEU A 248 -11.11 9.95 -17.15
CA LEU A 248 -10.63 8.91 -16.23
C LEU A 248 -11.80 8.15 -15.60
N ALA A 249 -12.78 8.86 -15.07
CA ALA A 249 -13.98 8.26 -14.51
C ALA A 249 -14.72 7.36 -15.51
N ARG A 250 -14.72 7.73 -16.80
CA ARG A 250 -15.38 6.94 -17.86
C ARG A 250 -14.58 5.74 -18.35
N LYS A 251 -13.23 5.77 -18.32
CA LYS A 251 -12.37 4.75 -18.94
C LYS A 251 -11.61 3.88 -17.94
N MET A 252 -11.27 4.40 -16.79
CA MET A 252 -10.62 3.63 -15.71
C MET A 252 -11.61 3.16 -14.68
N GLY A 253 -12.76 3.83 -14.60
CA GLY A 253 -13.83 3.44 -13.70
C GLY A 253 -14.33 2.06 -14.06
N VAL A 254 -14.65 1.30 -13.08
CA VAL A 254 -15.77 0.38 -13.13
C VAL A 254 -16.94 1.23 -13.61
N ASP A 255 -17.73 0.76 -14.58
CA ASP A 255 -19.01 1.43 -14.86
C ASP A 255 -19.69 1.56 -13.50
N ARG A 256 -19.93 2.82 -13.06
CA ARG A 256 -20.52 3.05 -11.75
C ARG A 256 -21.82 2.28 -11.63
N VAL A 257 -21.85 1.32 -10.73
CA VAL A 257 -23.03 0.53 -10.41
C VAL A 257 -23.44 0.86 -8.98
N GLU A 258 -24.69 1.22 -8.78
CA GLU A 258 -25.24 1.50 -7.46
C GLU A 258 -26.35 0.50 -7.15
N VAL A 259 -26.35 0.00 -5.93
CA VAL A 259 -27.45 -0.79 -5.37
C VAL A 259 -27.97 -0.07 -4.14
N VAL A 260 -29.22 0.33 -4.19
CA VAL A 260 -29.94 0.99 -3.08
C VAL A 260 -31.06 0.06 -2.61
N GLY A 261 -31.12 -0.17 -1.31
CA GLY A 261 -32.18 -0.95 -0.69
C GLY A 261 -32.64 -0.31 0.62
N ASP A 262 -33.49 -1.03 1.36
CA ASP A 262 -33.96 -0.53 2.65
C ASP A 262 -32.80 -0.38 3.63
N GLY A 263 -32.48 0.85 3.96
CA GLY A 263 -31.39 1.22 4.89
C GLY A 263 -29.99 1.10 4.33
N TYR A 264 -29.76 0.83 3.05
CA TYR A 264 -28.39 0.81 2.52
C TYR A 264 -28.25 1.43 1.13
N ARG A 265 -27.05 1.95 0.89
CA ARG A 265 -26.54 2.41 -0.41
C ARG A 265 -25.12 1.91 -0.57
N ILE A 266 -24.88 1.14 -1.61
CA ILE A 266 -23.53 0.67 -1.94
C ILE A 266 -23.23 0.94 -3.40
N ALA A 267 -21.98 1.33 -3.68
CA ALA A 267 -21.53 1.68 -5.02
C ALA A 267 -20.29 0.87 -5.42
N ASN A 268 -20.30 0.36 -6.64
CA ASN A 268 -19.08 -0.11 -7.30
C ASN A 268 -18.49 1.08 -8.04
N ASN A 269 -17.47 1.70 -7.48
CA ASN A 269 -16.79 2.87 -8.04
C ASN A 269 -15.47 3.12 -7.31
N ASP A 270 -14.66 4.03 -7.87
CA ASP A 270 -13.56 4.68 -7.15
C ASP A 270 -14.12 5.53 -6.01
N ASN A 271 -13.65 5.31 -4.79
CA ASN A 271 -14.15 5.99 -3.60
C ASN A 271 -13.83 7.49 -3.56
N VAL A 272 -12.74 7.92 -4.20
CA VAL A 272 -12.42 9.35 -4.34
C VAL A 272 -13.46 10.04 -5.22
N LEU A 273 -13.74 9.45 -6.38
CA LEU A 273 -14.72 9.98 -7.33
C LEU A 273 -16.15 9.91 -6.76
N GLU A 274 -16.49 8.80 -6.14
CA GLU A 274 -17.82 8.59 -5.56
C GLU A 274 -18.13 9.61 -4.46
N LEU A 275 -17.20 9.81 -3.53
CA LEU A 275 -17.40 10.77 -2.43
C LEU A 275 -17.31 12.24 -2.85
N GLN A 276 -16.79 12.57 -4.03
CA GLN A 276 -16.85 13.92 -4.58
C GLN A 276 -18.26 14.32 -5.02
N ASN A 277 -19.16 13.37 -5.19
CA ASN A 277 -20.55 13.64 -5.54
C ASN A 277 -21.31 14.14 -4.31
N THR A 278 -21.47 15.45 -4.20
CA THR A 278 -22.12 16.11 -3.05
C THR A 278 -23.63 15.91 -2.99
N GLU A 279 -24.27 15.54 -4.09
CA GLU A 279 -25.71 15.22 -4.11
C GLU A 279 -25.96 13.85 -3.47
N LEU A 280 -25.12 12.87 -3.75
CA LEU A 280 -25.23 11.52 -3.19
C LEU A 280 -24.64 11.42 -1.78
N TYR A 281 -23.57 12.17 -1.50
CA TYR A 281 -22.86 12.21 -0.22
C TYR A 281 -22.77 13.65 0.31
N PRO A 282 -23.87 14.19 0.83
CA PRO A 282 -23.94 15.57 1.34
C PRO A 282 -22.97 15.80 2.51
N ASP A 283 -22.59 17.05 2.72
CA ASP A 283 -21.81 17.47 3.86
C ASP A 283 -22.49 17.08 5.17
N ASN A 284 -21.73 16.58 6.14
CA ASN A 284 -22.22 16.21 7.47
C ASN A 284 -23.39 15.20 7.47
N SER A 285 -23.47 14.32 6.48
CA SER A 285 -24.54 13.32 6.35
C SER A 285 -24.23 11.99 7.02
N VAL A 286 -22.96 11.71 7.32
CA VAL A 286 -22.49 10.43 7.86
C VAL A 286 -22.32 10.54 9.38
N GLY A 287 -22.96 9.62 10.11
CA GLY A 287 -22.86 9.56 11.58
C GLY A 287 -21.60 8.85 12.09
N LEU A 288 -21.05 7.92 11.33
CA LEU A 288 -19.87 7.14 11.71
C LEU A 288 -19.13 6.65 10.46
N ILE A 289 -17.82 6.75 10.46
CA ILE A 289 -16.97 6.09 9.47
C ILE A 289 -16.25 4.93 10.13
N VAL A 290 -16.33 3.73 9.55
CA VAL A 290 -15.58 2.55 9.98
C VAL A 290 -14.97 1.92 8.75
N THR A 291 -13.66 1.73 8.72
CA THR A 291 -12.99 1.15 7.55
C THR A 291 -11.68 0.47 7.91
N SER A 292 -11.31 -0.52 7.11
CA SER A 292 -9.95 -1.07 7.06
C SER A 292 -9.30 -0.57 5.78
N ILE A 293 -8.35 0.34 5.90
CA ILE A 293 -7.67 0.89 4.72
C ILE A 293 -6.73 -0.15 4.09
N PRO A 294 -6.51 -0.11 2.77
CA PRO A 294 -5.57 -1.01 2.09
C PRO A 294 -4.17 -0.98 2.69
N PHE A 295 -3.48 -2.12 2.62
CA PHE A 295 -2.12 -2.26 3.17
C PHE A 295 -1.04 -1.71 2.22
N ALA A 296 -1.31 -0.63 1.48
CA ALA A 296 -0.45 0.04 0.51
C ALA A 296 0.32 -0.96 -0.39
N THR A 297 1.62 -1.13 -0.15
CA THR A 297 2.52 -1.91 -1.01
C THR A 297 2.42 -3.44 -0.86
N GLN A 298 1.56 -3.97 0.03
CA GLN A 298 1.55 -5.41 0.33
C GLN A 298 0.59 -6.22 -0.54
N TYR A 299 -0.57 -5.66 -0.88
CA TYR A 299 -1.62 -6.37 -1.59
C TYR A 299 -2.26 -5.50 -2.66
N GLU A 300 -2.43 -6.04 -3.84
CA GLU A 300 -3.29 -5.51 -4.89
C GLU A 300 -4.65 -6.19 -4.75
N TYR A 301 -5.69 -5.40 -4.49
CA TYR A 301 -7.05 -5.91 -4.28
C TYR A 301 -7.84 -6.01 -5.59
N SER A 302 -7.43 -5.24 -6.59
CA SER A 302 -8.09 -5.15 -7.88
C SER A 302 -7.06 -4.88 -8.99
N PRO A 303 -7.27 -5.32 -10.21
CA PRO A 303 -6.43 -4.93 -11.35
C PRO A 303 -6.66 -3.48 -11.80
N ASN A 304 -7.52 -2.73 -11.14
CA ASN A 304 -7.81 -1.34 -11.44
C ASN A 304 -6.70 -0.41 -10.94
N TYR A 305 -6.30 0.57 -11.74
CA TYR A 305 -5.25 1.53 -11.36
C TYR A 305 -5.65 2.49 -10.24
N ALA A 306 -6.95 2.63 -9.95
CA ALA A 306 -7.44 3.36 -8.78
C ALA A 306 -7.31 2.57 -7.46
N ASP A 307 -6.85 1.32 -7.51
CA ASP A 307 -6.58 0.54 -6.31
C ASP A 307 -5.37 1.12 -5.56
N PHE A 308 -5.59 1.56 -4.34
CA PHE A 308 -4.56 2.08 -3.45
C PHE A 308 -3.45 1.06 -3.16
N GLY A 309 -3.70 -0.22 -3.37
CA GLY A 309 -2.72 -1.30 -3.28
C GLY A 309 -1.63 -1.27 -4.37
N HIS A 310 -1.80 -0.47 -5.43
CA HIS A 310 -0.79 -0.29 -6.47
C HIS A 310 0.30 0.74 -6.13
N SER A 311 0.29 1.30 -4.92
CA SER A 311 1.30 2.28 -4.48
C SER A 311 2.69 1.64 -4.38
N GLU A 312 3.73 2.31 -4.89
CA GLU A 312 5.11 1.82 -4.84
C GLU A 312 5.75 2.04 -3.46
N SER A 313 5.21 2.99 -2.69
CA SER A 313 5.69 3.33 -1.35
C SER A 313 4.54 3.75 -0.43
N ASN A 314 4.79 3.74 0.89
CA ASN A 314 3.82 4.26 1.85
C ASN A 314 3.59 5.77 1.66
N GLU A 315 4.61 6.51 1.26
CA GLU A 315 4.50 7.94 1.00
C GLU A 315 3.54 8.23 -0.16
N GLU A 316 3.64 7.45 -1.25
CA GLU A 316 2.71 7.57 -2.38
C GLU A 316 1.29 7.17 -2.00
N PHE A 317 1.13 6.12 -1.19
CA PHE A 317 -0.16 5.74 -0.65
C PHE A 317 -0.84 6.91 0.08
N PHE A 318 -0.11 7.60 0.97
CA PHE A 318 -0.69 8.74 1.68
C PHE A 318 -0.94 9.95 0.79
N LYS A 319 -0.14 10.17 -0.27
CA LYS A 319 -0.44 11.17 -1.30
C LYS A 319 -1.75 10.87 -2.04
N GLN A 320 -2.05 9.61 -2.30
CA GLN A 320 -3.35 9.21 -2.86
C GLN A 320 -4.47 9.42 -1.84
N MET A 321 -4.24 9.06 -0.58
CA MET A 321 -5.19 9.33 0.51
C MET A 321 -5.49 10.82 0.71
N ASP A 322 -4.60 11.73 0.32
CA ASP A 322 -4.83 13.19 0.36
C ASP A 322 -6.04 13.61 -0.50
N TYR A 323 -6.44 12.82 -1.50
CA TYR A 323 -7.64 13.06 -2.30
C TYR A 323 -8.92 12.51 -1.66
N LEU A 324 -8.81 11.42 -0.88
CA LEU A 324 -9.95 10.79 -0.22
C LEU A 324 -10.27 11.44 1.13
N THR A 325 -9.26 11.64 1.97
CA THR A 325 -9.42 12.04 3.38
C THR A 325 -10.19 13.35 3.59
N PRO A 326 -10.01 14.41 2.76
CA PRO A 326 -10.84 15.62 2.86
C PRO A 326 -12.33 15.36 2.64
N ASN A 327 -12.69 14.43 1.75
CA ASN A 327 -14.09 14.05 1.52
C ASN A 327 -14.65 13.25 2.71
N LEU A 328 -13.85 12.37 3.33
CA LEU A 328 -14.25 11.69 4.56
C LEU A 328 -14.52 12.72 5.69
N PHE A 329 -13.64 13.70 5.82
CA PHE A 329 -13.85 14.79 6.79
C PHE A 329 -15.11 15.60 6.47
N ARG A 330 -15.36 15.90 5.21
CA ARG A 330 -16.52 16.67 4.75
C ARG A 330 -17.84 15.98 5.09
N VAL A 331 -17.96 14.70 4.72
CA VAL A 331 -19.23 13.96 4.89
C VAL A 331 -19.54 13.58 6.34
N LEU A 332 -18.51 13.44 7.19
CA LEU A 332 -18.70 13.10 8.60
C LEU A 332 -19.33 14.26 9.36
N GLN A 333 -20.31 13.97 10.21
CA GLN A 333 -20.95 14.97 11.09
C GLN A 333 -19.96 15.54 12.11
N PRO A 334 -20.05 16.84 12.46
CA PRO A 334 -19.20 17.45 13.47
C PRO A 334 -19.36 16.78 14.84
N GLY A 335 -18.24 16.51 15.49
CA GLY A 335 -18.18 15.79 16.75
C GLY A 335 -18.27 14.28 16.67
N ARG A 336 -18.46 13.70 15.48
CA ARG A 336 -18.58 12.25 15.26
C ARG A 336 -17.23 11.61 14.93
N MET A 337 -17.20 10.29 14.94
CA MET A 337 -15.97 9.49 14.90
C MET A 337 -15.71 8.89 13.52
N ALA A 338 -14.42 8.79 13.20
CA ALA A 338 -13.89 7.96 12.12
C ALA A 338 -12.93 6.92 12.72
N ILE A 339 -13.21 5.67 12.45
CA ILE A 339 -12.49 4.52 13.01
C ILE A 339 -11.75 3.83 11.88
N ILE A 340 -10.42 3.83 11.96
CA ILE A 340 -9.54 3.34 10.91
C ILE A 340 -8.77 2.12 11.44
N HIS A 341 -9.07 0.97 10.86
CA HIS A 341 -8.36 -0.26 11.16
C HIS A 341 -7.11 -0.38 10.31
N VAL A 342 -5.98 -0.64 10.96
CA VAL A 342 -4.66 -0.77 10.32
C VAL A 342 -3.81 -1.81 11.01
N LYS A 343 -2.74 -2.23 10.31
CA LYS A 343 -1.70 -3.11 10.85
C LYS A 343 -0.34 -2.61 10.43
N ASP A 344 0.65 -2.71 11.31
CA ASP A 344 2.04 -2.46 10.99
C ASP A 344 2.59 -3.52 10.03
N ARG A 345 3.72 -3.24 9.42
CA ARG A 345 4.24 -4.05 8.32
C ARG A 345 5.63 -4.56 8.60
N ILE A 346 5.84 -5.80 8.23
CA ILE A 346 7.16 -6.40 8.24
C ILE A 346 7.95 -5.90 7.03
N VAL A 347 9.13 -5.36 7.30
CA VAL A 347 10.10 -4.99 6.27
C VAL A 347 11.14 -6.10 6.19
N PRO A 348 11.19 -6.88 5.10
CA PRO A 348 12.17 -7.93 4.92
C PRO A 348 13.62 -7.42 5.02
N MET A 349 14.53 -8.26 5.46
CA MET A 349 15.95 -7.93 5.64
C MET A 349 16.58 -7.29 4.39
N GLY A 350 16.25 -7.79 3.20
CA GLY A 350 16.77 -7.26 1.93
C GLY A 350 16.28 -5.85 1.57
N LEU A 351 15.18 -5.40 2.18
CA LEU A 351 14.59 -4.08 1.95
C LEU A 351 14.85 -3.09 3.10
N SER A 352 15.18 -3.60 4.30
CA SER A 352 15.42 -2.76 5.49
C SER A 352 16.70 -1.95 5.42
N GLY A 353 17.70 -2.42 4.67
CA GLY A 353 19.05 -1.83 4.64
C GLY A 353 19.86 -2.01 5.96
N MET A 354 19.28 -2.65 6.98
CA MET A 354 19.87 -2.79 8.33
C MET A 354 20.46 -4.18 8.59
N GLY A 355 20.43 -5.09 7.60
CA GLY A 355 20.91 -6.46 7.76
C GLY A 355 20.02 -7.33 8.65
N CYS A 356 18.88 -6.83 9.09
CA CYS A 356 17.86 -7.56 9.83
C CYS A 356 16.45 -7.19 9.35
N GLN A 357 15.49 -8.02 9.68
CA GLN A 357 14.08 -7.71 9.46
C GLN A 357 13.60 -6.68 10.49
N THR A 358 12.81 -5.72 10.04
CA THR A 358 12.24 -4.65 10.88
C THR A 358 10.73 -4.57 10.75
N VAL A 359 10.12 -3.70 11.53
CA VAL A 359 8.68 -3.37 11.45
C VAL A 359 8.53 -1.92 11.04
N TYR A 360 7.72 -1.67 10.03
CA TYR A 360 7.33 -0.32 9.63
C TYR A 360 6.08 0.11 10.41
N PRO A 361 6.13 1.21 11.17
CA PRO A 361 5.03 1.64 12.03
C PRO A 361 3.96 2.40 11.23
N PHE A 362 3.22 1.69 10.38
CA PHE A 362 2.23 2.26 9.48
C PHE A 362 1.10 3.00 10.20
N HIS A 363 0.74 2.55 11.39
CA HIS A 363 -0.25 3.24 12.23
C HIS A 363 0.16 4.67 12.60
N CYS A 364 1.47 4.93 12.80
CA CYS A 364 1.97 6.27 13.09
C CYS A 364 1.77 7.22 11.91
N ASP A 365 2.04 6.76 10.69
CA ASP A 365 1.81 7.56 9.48
C ASP A 365 0.33 7.84 9.26
N CYS A 366 -0.55 6.86 9.54
CA CYS A 366 -2.00 7.07 9.53
C CYS A 366 -2.42 8.16 10.51
N ILE A 367 -1.90 8.13 11.75
CA ILE A 367 -2.21 9.16 12.76
C ILE A 367 -1.78 10.53 12.26
N ALA A 368 -0.54 10.65 11.75
CA ALA A 368 -0.03 11.91 11.21
C ALA A 368 -0.86 12.40 10.01
N HIS A 369 -1.24 11.51 9.10
CA HIS A 369 -2.04 11.82 7.93
C HIS A 369 -3.41 12.37 8.29
N TYR A 370 -4.22 11.64 9.07
CA TYR A 370 -5.57 12.07 9.43
C TYR A 370 -5.56 13.34 10.29
N THR A 371 -4.58 13.48 11.18
CA THR A 371 -4.42 14.69 12.00
C THR A 371 -4.10 15.91 11.13
N ARG A 372 -3.26 15.79 10.12
CA ARG A 372 -2.96 16.84 9.15
C ARG A 372 -4.22 17.29 8.39
N HIS A 373 -5.17 16.39 8.15
CA HIS A 373 -6.45 16.67 7.51
C HIS A 373 -7.55 17.18 8.47
N GLY A 374 -7.19 17.54 9.70
CA GLY A 374 -8.10 18.23 10.64
C GLY A 374 -8.84 17.32 11.61
N PHE A 375 -8.64 16.01 11.55
CA PHE A 375 -9.18 15.08 12.54
C PHE A 375 -8.42 15.19 13.88
N ALA A 376 -9.14 15.15 14.99
CA ALA A 376 -8.56 15.01 16.32
C ALA A 376 -8.29 13.53 16.59
N TYR A 377 -7.05 13.16 16.93
CA TYR A 377 -6.72 11.81 17.35
C TYR A 377 -7.17 11.58 18.80
N MET A 378 -8.01 10.57 19.02
CA MET A 378 -8.64 10.28 20.31
C MET A 378 -8.01 9.09 21.04
N GLY A 379 -7.09 8.39 20.41
CA GLY A 379 -6.45 7.18 20.92
C GLY A 379 -6.60 6.01 19.96
N MET A 380 -6.18 4.83 20.41
CA MET A 380 -6.28 3.59 19.63
C MET A 380 -6.63 2.40 20.51
N LYS A 381 -7.21 1.36 19.89
CA LYS A 381 -7.34 0.04 20.48
C LYS A 381 -6.31 -0.89 19.85
N THR A 382 -5.60 -1.65 20.66
CA THR A 382 -4.69 -2.69 20.18
C THR A 382 -5.44 -4.02 20.15
N ILE A 383 -5.52 -4.63 18.97
CA ILE A 383 -6.17 -5.93 18.77
C ILE A 383 -5.07 -6.98 18.75
N VAL A 384 -5.04 -7.82 19.78
CA VAL A 384 -4.07 -8.90 19.94
C VAL A 384 -4.75 -10.22 19.58
N THR A 385 -4.12 -10.97 18.69
CA THR A 385 -4.57 -12.30 18.31
C THR A 385 -3.58 -13.35 18.76
N ASP A 386 -4.07 -14.47 19.29
CA ASP A 386 -3.24 -15.62 19.62
C ASP A 386 -2.83 -16.32 18.31
N VAL A 387 -1.58 -16.15 17.93
CA VAL A 387 -1.01 -16.72 16.70
C VAL A 387 -0.97 -18.25 16.69
N VAL A 388 -1.00 -18.88 17.85
CA VAL A 388 -1.02 -20.34 17.95
C VAL A 388 -2.44 -20.84 17.81
N ARG A 389 -3.37 -20.21 18.49
CA ARG A 389 -4.79 -20.55 18.51
C ARG A 389 -5.43 -20.35 17.14
N GLU A 390 -5.15 -19.23 16.49
CA GLU A 390 -5.85 -18.82 15.27
C GLU A 390 -5.08 -19.13 13.97
N ASN A 391 -4.00 -19.91 14.08
CA ASN A 391 -3.12 -20.25 12.93
C ASN A 391 -2.80 -19.03 12.07
N ASN A 392 -2.60 -17.89 12.70
CA ASN A 392 -2.41 -16.62 12.03
C ASN A 392 -1.03 -16.56 11.38
N GLN A 393 -0.94 -16.11 10.14
CA GLN A 393 0.33 -15.89 9.42
C GLN A 393 1.09 -14.69 9.97
N THR A 394 1.25 -14.61 11.26
CA THR A 394 2.11 -13.62 11.88
C THR A 394 3.55 -14.10 11.86
N TYR A 395 4.46 -13.16 11.67
CA TYR A 395 5.87 -13.48 11.69
C TYR A 395 6.28 -13.93 13.08
N ARG A 396 6.66 -15.20 13.22
CA ARG A 396 7.25 -15.76 14.44
C ARG A 396 8.44 -16.64 14.10
N LEU A 397 9.40 -16.73 15.00
CA LEU A 397 10.51 -17.65 14.84
C LEU A 397 10.04 -19.10 14.98
N GLY A 398 10.43 -19.93 14.02
CA GLY A 398 10.35 -21.38 14.17
C GLY A 398 11.29 -21.87 15.27
N TRP A 399 11.05 -23.09 15.78
CA TRP A 399 11.85 -23.69 16.84
C TRP A 399 13.36 -23.68 16.52
N THR A 400 13.74 -24.11 15.32
CA THR A 400 15.15 -24.14 14.88
C THR A 400 15.81 -22.76 14.87
N GLU A 401 15.09 -21.71 14.45
CA GLU A 401 15.63 -20.35 14.42
C GLU A 401 15.71 -19.76 15.83
N GLN A 402 14.72 -20.03 16.67
CA GLN A 402 14.74 -19.63 18.09
C GLN A 402 15.94 -20.20 18.82
N CYS A 403 16.32 -21.47 18.52
CA CYS A 403 17.49 -22.12 19.11
C CYS A 403 18.84 -21.57 18.58
N LYS A 404 18.84 -20.88 17.42
CA LYS A 404 20.05 -20.23 16.90
C LYS A 404 20.26 -18.85 17.47
N ASP A 405 19.21 -18.03 17.43
CA ASP A 405 19.22 -16.66 17.93
C ASP A 405 17.79 -16.20 18.21
N GLY A 406 17.39 -16.22 19.47
CA GLY A 406 16.07 -15.77 19.93
C GLY A 406 15.85 -14.26 19.79
N THR A 407 16.90 -13.48 19.54
CA THR A 407 16.80 -12.02 19.30
C THR A 407 16.45 -11.67 17.86
N LYS A 408 16.40 -12.65 16.94
CA LYS A 408 16.08 -12.45 15.52
C LYS A 408 14.63 -12.03 15.29
N MET A 409 13.92 -11.61 16.24
CA MET A 409 12.55 -11.14 16.20
C MET A 409 11.56 -12.07 15.47
N GLY A 410 10.50 -12.45 16.11
CA GLY A 410 9.55 -13.40 15.56
C GLY A 410 8.25 -13.41 16.34
N VAL A 411 7.69 -12.27 16.64
CA VAL A 411 6.42 -12.13 17.38
C VAL A 411 5.30 -11.80 16.40
N GLY A 412 4.11 -12.27 16.68
CA GLY A 412 2.92 -11.81 15.97
C GLY A 412 2.72 -10.31 16.17
N MET A 413 2.31 -9.62 15.10
CA MET A 413 2.06 -8.20 15.19
C MET A 413 0.60 -7.92 15.54
N PRO A 414 0.33 -6.98 16.47
CA PRO A 414 -1.02 -6.54 16.74
C PRO A 414 -1.61 -5.78 15.55
N GLU A 415 -2.93 -5.66 15.56
CA GLU A 415 -3.66 -4.73 14.71
C GLU A 415 -4.09 -3.53 15.55
N TYR A 416 -4.31 -2.41 14.89
CA TYR A 416 -4.68 -1.17 15.55
C TYR A 416 -5.99 -0.65 15.01
N LEU A 417 -6.86 -0.22 15.92
CA LEU A 417 -8.07 0.50 15.59
C LEU A 417 -7.88 1.94 16.02
N LEU A 418 -7.53 2.79 15.07
CA LEU A 418 -7.26 4.21 15.30
C LEU A 418 -8.58 4.98 15.40
N ILE A 419 -8.72 5.78 16.42
CA ILE A 419 -9.93 6.53 16.74
C ILE A 419 -9.70 8.01 16.46
N PHE A 420 -10.43 8.55 15.49
CA PHE A 420 -10.39 9.94 15.12
C PHE A 420 -11.76 10.59 15.33
N ARG A 421 -11.75 11.89 15.62
CA ARG A 421 -12.95 12.70 15.78
C ARG A 421 -12.91 13.91 14.87
N LYS A 422 -13.98 14.17 14.14
CA LYS A 422 -14.17 15.49 13.53
C LYS A 422 -14.52 16.48 14.65
N PRO A 423 -13.84 17.63 14.77
CA PRO A 423 -14.19 18.62 15.77
C PRO A 423 -15.68 19.01 15.68
N ALA A 424 -16.34 19.18 16.83
CA ALA A 424 -17.68 19.72 16.87
C ALA A 424 -17.69 21.20 16.47
N THR A 425 -18.84 21.70 16.04
CA THR A 425 -19.01 23.12 15.70
C THR A 425 -18.88 23.97 16.95
N ASP A 426 -19.57 23.60 18.05
CA ASP A 426 -19.36 24.20 19.36
C ASP A 426 -18.16 23.54 20.07
N ARG A 427 -17.12 24.34 20.28
CA ARG A 427 -15.87 23.91 20.95
C ARG A 427 -15.85 24.24 22.45
N THR A 428 -16.93 24.78 22.99
CA THR A 428 -17.02 25.14 24.42
C THR A 428 -17.34 23.95 25.30
N ASN A 429 -17.84 22.87 24.72
CA ASN A 429 -18.12 21.61 25.39
C ASN A 429 -17.55 20.43 24.58
N ALA A 430 -17.58 19.23 25.15
CA ALA A 430 -17.05 18.02 24.50
C ALA A 430 -18.10 17.26 23.67
N TYR A 431 -19.32 17.76 23.55
CA TYR A 431 -20.39 17.05 22.85
C TYR A 431 -20.29 17.21 21.33
N ALA A 432 -20.81 16.22 20.59
CA ALA A 432 -21.02 16.33 19.16
C ALA A 432 -22.25 17.24 18.89
N ASP A 433 -22.32 17.81 17.69
CA ASP A 433 -23.51 18.59 17.27
C ASP A 433 -24.77 17.72 17.29
N ILE A 434 -24.64 16.46 16.90
CA ILE A 434 -25.65 15.41 17.06
C ILE A 434 -25.01 14.28 17.91
N PRO A 435 -25.23 14.30 19.25
CA PRO A 435 -24.54 13.34 20.12
C PRO A 435 -25.08 11.93 19.96
N VAL A 436 -24.21 10.95 20.28
CA VAL A 436 -24.62 9.54 20.40
C VAL A 436 -25.28 9.37 21.75
N VAL A 437 -26.60 9.26 21.76
CA VAL A 437 -27.41 9.16 22.99
C VAL A 437 -27.91 7.73 23.13
N LYS A 438 -27.78 7.18 24.32
CA LYS A 438 -28.38 5.90 24.69
C LYS A 438 -29.48 6.19 25.68
N GLU A 439 -30.73 5.93 25.29
CA GLU A 439 -31.89 6.08 26.17
C GLU A 439 -31.77 5.12 27.35
N LYS A 440 -32.08 5.59 28.54
CA LYS A 440 -31.97 4.80 29.75
C LYS A 440 -33.10 3.78 29.82
N LYS A 441 -32.78 2.60 30.33
CA LYS A 441 -33.70 1.59 30.78
C LYS A 441 -33.64 1.55 32.30
N TRP A 442 -34.78 1.55 32.97
CA TRP A 442 -34.84 1.46 34.44
C TRP A 442 -35.98 0.55 34.89
N TRP A 443 -35.81 -0.05 36.07
CA TRP A 443 -36.82 -0.89 36.68
C TRP A 443 -37.84 -0.02 37.38
N ASN A 444 -39.13 -0.24 37.10
CA ASN A 444 -40.24 0.47 37.75
C ASN A 444 -40.80 -0.44 38.87
N GLU A 445 -40.57 -0.04 40.12
CA GLU A 445 -40.96 -0.81 41.32
C GLU A 445 -42.49 -0.93 41.44
N GLN A 446 -43.25 0.04 40.92
CA GLN A 446 -44.71 0.09 41.02
C GLN A 446 -45.37 -0.84 40.03
N THR A 447 -44.89 -0.85 38.76
CA THR A 447 -45.45 -1.68 37.69
C THR A 447 -44.78 -3.06 37.63
N ARG A 448 -43.65 -3.25 38.27
CA ARG A 448 -42.79 -4.43 38.22
C ARG A 448 -42.40 -4.79 36.77
N GLN A 449 -42.13 -3.77 35.98
CA GLN A 449 -41.73 -3.90 34.59
C GLN A 449 -40.55 -2.97 34.30
N TRP A 450 -39.84 -3.27 33.24
CA TRP A 450 -38.84 -2.35 32.70
C TRP A 450 -39.52 -1.25 31.92
N ASP A 451 -39.30 0.02 32.36
CA ASP A 451 -39.59 1.17 31.53
C ASP A 451 -38.53 1.30 30.45
N ASN A 452 -38.93 1.49 29.19
CA ASN A 452 -38.08 1.50 28.01
C ASN A 452 -37.26 0.18 27.86
N PRO A 453 -37.93 -0.96 27.59
CA PRO A 453 -37.29 -2.29 27.62
C PRO A 453 -36.07 -2.43 26.68
N ASP A 454 -36.05 -1.67 25.58
CA ASP A 454 -34.95 -1.67 24.60
C ASP A 454 -33.83 -0.69 24.95
N GLY A 455 -33.98 0.04 26.07
CA GLY A 455 -33.03 1.04 26.52
C GLY A 455 -31.74 0.47 27.10
N TYR A 456 -30.86 1.36 27.49
CA TYR A 456 -29.52 1.07 28.03
C TYR A 456 -29.59 0.94 29.54
N SER A 457 -29.44 -0.31 30.04
CA SER A 457 -29.48 -0.60 31.47
C SER A 457 -28.18 -0.22 32.17
N ARG A 458 -28.25 -0.09 33.50
CA ARG A 458 -27.06 0.06 34.36
C ARG A 458 -26.16 -1.18 34.28
N ALA A 459 -26.73 -2.37 34.15
CA ALA A 459 -26.00 -3.61 33.96
C ALA A 459 -25.20 -3.57 32.67
N ARG A 460 -25.83 -3.16 31.57
CA ARG A 460 -25.13 -2.98 30.28
C ARG A 460 -24.02 -1.93 30.37
N TRP A 461 -24.24 -0.83 31.08
CA TRP A 461 -23.19 0.16 31.33
C TRP A 461 -22.00 -0.47 32.06
N GLN A 462 -22.21 -1.31 33.07
CA GLN A 462 -21.11 -1.98 33.77
C GLN A 462 -20.29 -2.86 32.83
N MET A 463 -20.93 -3.56 31.89
CA MET A 463 -20.22 -4.38 30.92
C MET A 463 -19.44 -3.53 29.91
N ASP A 464 -19.97 -2.35 29.57
CA ASP A 464 -19.36 -1.44 28.63
C ASP A 464 -18.32 -0.50 29.27
N ALA A 465 -18.29 -0.39 30.59
CA ALA A 465 -17.40 0.52 31.33
C ALA A 465 -15.91 0.24 31.08
N HIS A 466 -15.56 -0.96 30.62
CA HIS A 466 -14.23 -1.33 30.17
C HIS A 466 -14.07 -1.30 28.64
N GLY A 467 -14.78 -0.43 27.95
CA GLY A 467 -14.53 -0.14 26.55
C GLY A 467 -14.94 -1.22 25.58
N TYR A 468 -16.03 -1.94 25.83
CA TYR A 468 -16.52 -2.98 24.92
C TYR A 468 -15.61 -4.20 24.81
N THR A 469 -14.80 -4.48 25.78
CA THR A 469 -14.04 -5.71 25.79
C THR A 469 -14.98 -6.90 25.95
N ARG A 470 -14.94 -7.80 24.97
CA ARG A 470 -15.56 -9.11 25.06
C ARG A 470 -14.47 -10.12 25.28
N SER A 471 -14.65 -11.03 26.21
CA SER A 471 -13.71 -12.13 26.45
C SER A 471 -14.35 -13.46 26.07
N SER A 472 -13.53 -14.51 25.98
CA SER A 472 -14.02 -15.86 25.73
C SER A 472 -14.94 -16.39 26.83
N GLY A 473 -15.02 -15.74 27.97
CA GLY A 473 -15.79 -16.20 29.14
C GLY A 473 -15.18 -17.37 29.88
N ASP A 474 -14.18 -18.00 29.31
CA ASP A 474 -13.54 -19.17 29.90
C ASP A 474 -12.41 -18.75 30.83
N ARG A 475 -12.36 -19.38 32.00
CA ARG A 475 -11.19 -19.28 32.85
C ARG A 475 -10.06 -20.17 32.35
N LEU A 476 -8.83 -19.80 32.64
CA LEU A 476 -7.69 -20.64 32.37
C LEU A 476 -7.80 -21.94 33.22
N MET A 477 -7.51 -23.08 32.59
CA MET A 477 -7.36 -24.34 33.33
C MET A 477 -6.14 -24.28 34.21
N THR A 478 -6.23 -24.87 35.43
CA THR A 478 -5.07 -25.02 36.30
C THR A 478 -4.18 -26.16 35.79
N PRO A 479 -2.87 -26.14 36.14
CA PRO A 479 -1.98 -27.26 35.82
C PRO A 479 -2.49 -28.60 36.30
N GLU A 480 -3.14 -28.64 37.47
CA GLU A 480 -3.71 -29.85 38.10
C GLU A 480 -4.92 -30.39 37.30
N GLU A 481 -5.72 -29.51 36.70
CA GLU A 481 -6.82 -29.90 35.83
C GLU A 481 -6.29 -30.48 34.51
N ILE A 482 -5.30 -29.84 33.90
CA ILE A 482 -4.65 -30.34 32.66
C ILE A 482 -3.95 -31.68 32.93
N ALA A 483 -3.27 -31.85 34.07
CA ALA A 483 -2.57 -33.08 34.43
C ALA A 483 -3.50 -34.29 34.59
N LYS A 484 -4.79 -34.06 34.86
CA LYS A 484 -5.81 -35.11 34.98
C LYS A 484 -6.39 -35.56 33.63
N MET A 485 -6.11 -34.83 32.57
CA MET A 485 -6.63 -35.11 31.24
C MET A 485 -5.67 -35.96 30.42
N ASP A 486 -6.21 -36.93 29.65
CA ASP A 486 -5.39 -37.60 28.65
C ASP A 486 -5.12 -36.66 27.42
N HIS A 487 -4.12 -37.00 26.61
CA HIS A 487 -3.72 -36.18 25.48
C HIS A 487 -4.81 -35.98 24.44
N LYS A 488 -5.75 -36.94 24.28
CA LYS A 488 -6.88 -36.82 23.35
C LYS A 488 -7.95 -35.89 23.91
N ALA A 489 -8.17 -35.92 25.23
CA ALA A 489 -9.06 -34.97 25.88
C ALA A 489 -8.52 -33.54 25.83
N ILE A 490 -7.22 -33.34 26.06
CA ILE A 490 -6.56 -32.05 25.93
C ILE A 490 -6.72 -31.52 24.48
N TYR A 491 -6.48 -32.38 23.49
CA TYR A 491 -6.60 -31.98 22.08
C TYR A 491 -8.05 -31.63 21.69
N ARG A 492 -9.04 -32.41 22.12
CA ARG A 492 -10.46 -32.12 21.88
C ARG A 492 -10.90 -30.84 22.59
N TYR A 493 -10.49 -30.62 23.83
CA TYR A 493 -10.77 -29.42 24.60
C TYR A 493 -10.17 -28.18 23.88
N PHE A 494 -8.90 -28.24 23.47
CA PHE A 494 -8.24 -27.20 22.76
C PHE A 494 -8.95 -26.86 21.44
N ARG A 495 -9.34 -27.88 20.65
CA ARG A 495 -10.06 -27.68 19.38
C ARG A 495 -11.43 -27.05 19.62
N ARG A 496 -12.17 -27.49 20.62
CA ARG A 496 -13.46 -26.93 20.99
C ARG A 496 -13.34 -25.48 21.47
N TYR A 497 -12.38 -25.21 22.35
CA TYR A 497 -12.08 -23.87 22.85
C TYR A 497 -11.76 -22.89 21.70
N THR A 498 -10.98 -23.31 20.72
CA THR A 498 -10.62 -22.45 19.58
C THR A 498 -11.78 -22.16 18.62
N LEU A 499 -12.80 -22.99 18.58
CA LEU A 499 -13.88 -22.88 17.60
C LEU A 499 -15.15 -22.19 18.13
N ASN A 500 -15.52 -22.41 19.41
CA ASN A 500 -16.88 -22.12 19.86
C ASN A 500 -17.01 -21.20 21.09
N ASN A 501 -15.94 -20.88 21.81
CA ASN A 501 -16.07 -20.21 23.08
C ASN A 501 -15.81 -18.71 22.99
N VAL A 502 -16.70 -18.00 22.33
CA VAL A 502 -16.79 -16.54 22.49
C VAL A 502 -17.75 -16.27 23.63
N TRP A 503 -17.33 -15.41 24.56
CA TRP A 503 -18.17 -14.99 25.66
C TRP A 503 -19.42 -14.27 25.11
N ASP A 504 -20.60 -14.78 25.51
CA ASP A 504 -21.85 -14.20 25.06
C ASP A 504 -22.16 -12.95 25.89
N TYR A 505 -21.86 -11.81 25.29
CA TYR A 505 -22.08 -10.49 25.89
C TYR A 505 -23.56 -10.27 26.26
N ASP A 506 -24.49 -10.57 25.36
CA ASP A 506 -25.91 -10.32 25.56
C ASP A 506 -26.47 -11.24 26.65
N TYR A 507 -25.99 -12.46 26.74
CA TYR A 507 -26.35 -13.40 27.81
C TYR A 507 -25.88 -12.91 29.19
N VAL A 508 -24.63 -12.43 29.29
CA VAL A 508 -24.10 -11.90 30.56
C VAL A 508 -24.77 -10.61 30.96
N VAL A 509 -25.10 -9.73 30.00
CA VAL A 509 -25.92 -8.53 30.27
C VAL A 509 -27.29 -8.93 30.81
N LYS A 510 -27.94 -9.94 30.25
CA LYS A 510 -29.22 -10.45 30.72
C LYS A 510 -29.15 -10.94 32.18
N ILE A 511 -28.10 -11.71 32.53
CA ILE A 511 -27.88 -12.13 33.92
C ILE A 511 -27.68 -10.91 34.82
N ALA A 512 -26.87 -9.93 34.41
CA ALA A 512 -26.65 -8.72 35.15
C ALA A 512 -27.95 -7.93 35.38
N GLU A 513 -28.81 -7.86 34.36
CA GLU A 513 -30.13 -7.23 34.45
C GLU A 513 -31.06 -7.96 35.41
N GLU A 514 -31.02 -9.29 35.46
CA GLU A 514 -31.76 -10.08 36.47
C GLU A 514 -31.26 -9.79 37.91
N LEU A 515 -29.94 -9.63 38.08
CA LEU A 515 -29.38 -9.22 39.37
C LEU A 515 -29.78 -7.81 39.76
N GLU A 516 -29.81 -6.88 38.80
CA GLU A 516 -30.27 -5.51 39.00
C GLU A 516 -31.74 -5.48 39.44
N LEU A 517 -32.58 -6.25 38.75
CA LEU A 517 -34.03 -6.40 39.06
C LEU A 517 -34.26 -6.86 40.51
N HIS A 518 -33.40 -7.70 41.09
CA HIS A 518 -33.49 -8.16 42.45
C HIS A 518 -32.71 -7.28 43.44
N GLY A 519 -32.16 -6.16 43.01
CA GLY A 519 -31.32 -5.29 43.85
C GLY A 519 -30.01 -5.91 44.28
N LYS A 520 -29.54 -6.96 43.58
CA LYS A 520 -28.37 -7.75 43.91
C LYS A 520 -27.18 -7.53 42.98
N LEU A 521 -27.27 -6.58 42.03
CA LEU A 521 -26.18 -6.29 41.13
C LEU A 521 -25.00 -5.68 41.90
N PRO A 522 -23.84 -6.36 42.00
CA PRO A 522 -22.68 -5.83 42.70
C PRO A 522 -22.12 -4.60 41.94
N THR A 523 -21.60 -3.64 42.71
CA THR A 523 -20.97 -2.43 42.08
C THR A 523 -19.77 -2.81 41.20
N GLY A 524 -19.06 -3.89 41.57
CA GLY A 524 -17.90 -4.40 40.83
C GLY A 524 -18.24 -5.54 39.88
N PHE A 525 -19.50 -5.72 39.44
CA PHE A 525 -19.88 -6.82 38.55
C PHE A 525 -19.03 -6.87 37.27
N MET A 526 -18.67 -5.72 36.74
CA MET A 526 -17.78 -5.59 35.59
C MET A 526 -16.42 -6.25 35.78
N LEU A 527 -15.94 -6.39 36.98
CA LEU A 527 -14.66 -7.05 37.33
C LEU A 527 -14.72 -8.58 37.23
N LEU A 528 -15.90 -9.14 37.08
CA LEU A 528 -16.10 -10.57 36.89
C LEU A 528 -15.94 -10.98 35.39
N GLN A 529 -15.73 -10.03 34.52
CA GLN A 529 -15.43 -10.33 33.13
C GLN A 529 -14.11 -11.11 33.02
N PRO A 530 -14.13 -12.31 32.47
CA PRO A 530 -12.89 -13.01 32.19
C PRO A 530 -12.21 -12.40 30.96
N GLY A 531 -10.91 -12.32 30.91
CA GLY A 531 -10.15 -11.94 29.74
C GLY A 531 -9.59 -10.52 29.74
N SER A 532 -9.89 -9.71 28.77
CA SER A 532 -9.26 -8.39 28.56
C SER A 532 -9.63 -7.38 29.65
N TRP A 533 -8.67 -7.06 30.46
CA TRP A 533 -8.83 -6.15 31.61
C TRP A 533 -8.57 -4.69 31.28
N THR A 534 -8.14 -4.39 30.06
CA THR A 534 -7.78 -3.03 29.65
C THR A 534 -8.67 -2.56 28.51
N ASP A 535 -9.18 -1.35 28.61
CA ASP A 535 -10.00 -0.73 27.57
C ASP A 535 -9.27 -0.58 26.23
N ASP A 536 -7.94 -0.57 26.25
CA ASP A 536 -7.08 -0.31 25.12
C ASP A 536 -6.60 -1.56 24.39
N VAL A 537 -6.82 -2.76 24.95
CA VAL A 537 -6.37 -4.03 24.39
C VAL A 537 -7.52 -5.01 24.24
N TRP A 538 -7.82 -5.38 23.01
CA TRP A 538 -8.81 -6.38 22.67
C TRP A 538 -8.13 -7.71 22.33
N SER A 539 -8.31 -8.70 23.17
CA SER A 539 -7.73 -10.05 23.01
C SER A 539 -8.74 -11.13 22.62
N ASP A 540 -10.01 -10.75 22.48
CA ASP A 540 -11.16 -11.64 22.26
C ASP A 540 -11.81 -11.48 20.89
N ILE A 541 -11.09 -10.93 19.91
CA ILE A 541 -11.58 -10.80 18.54
C ILE A 541 -11.41 -12.12 17.80
N ALA A 542 -12.50 -12.72 17.38
CA ALA A 542 -12.49 -13.96 16.61
C ALA A 542 -12.23 -13.68 15.12
N ARG A 543 -11.04 -14.03 14.63
CA ARG A 543 -10.64 -13.77 13.24
C ARG A 543 -11.47 -14.46 12.19
N MET A 544 -12.01 -15.63 12.54
CA MET A 544 -12.80 -16.42 11.60
C MET A 544 -14.25 -15.90 11.44
N ARG A 545 -14.70 -15.00 12.31
CA ARG A 545 -16.04 -14.42 12.23
C ARG A 545 -16.07 -13.25 11.24
N THR A 546 -16.09 -13.62 9.96
CA THR A 546 -16.09 -12.68 8.83
C THR A 546 -17.02 -13.20 7.72
N LEU A 547 -17.32 -12.36 6.74
CA LEU A 547 -18.07 -12.77 5.56
C LEU A 547 -17.35 -13.82 4.68
N ASN A 548 -16.02 -13.95 4.80
CA ASN A 548 -15.25 -14.97 4.08
C ASN A 548 -15.62 -16.41 4.45
N THR A 549 -16.05 -16.66 5.67
CA THR A 549 -16.50 -17.99 6.08
C THR A 549 -17.65 -18.45 5.18
N ILE A 550 -18.55 -17.55 4.82
CA ILE A 550 -19.67 -17.82 3.91
C ILE A 550 -19.17 -18.04 2.47
N GLN A 551 -18.18 -17.27 2.01
CA GLN A 551 -17.58 -17.44 0.69
C GLN A 551 -16.88 -18.80 0.53
N SER A 552 -16.11 -19.21 1.55
CA SER A 552 -15.43 -20.52 1.56
C SER A 552 -16.40 -21.69 1.43
N VAL A 553 -17.52 -21.66 2.17
CA VAL A 553 -18.57 -22.68 2.07
C VAL A 553 -19.22 -22.72 0.68
N LYS A 554 -19.33 -21.56 0.00
CA LYS A 554 -19.93 -21.46 -1.33
C LYS A 554 -18.93 -21.63 -2.48
N GLY A 555 -17.64 -21.91 -2.21
CA GLY A 555 -16.59 -22.07 -3.23
C GLY A 555 -16.29 -20.80 -4.02
N LYS A 556 -16.54 -19.61 -3.46
CA LYS A 556 -16.30 -18.31 -4.07
C LYS A 556 -14.89 -17.81 -3.79
N GLU A 557 -14.44 -16.82 -4.57
CA GLU A 557 -13.18 -16.12 -4.33
C GLU A 557 -13.20 -15.42 -2.97
N GLN A 558 -12.21 -15.72 -2.13
CA GLN A 558 -12.12 -15.16 -0.78
C GLN A 558 -11.48 -13.77 -0.81
N HIS A 559 -12.02 -12.84 -0.04
CA HIS A 559 -11.39 -11.55 0.20
C HIS A 559 -10.10 -11.72 1.01
N LEU A 560 -9.03 -11.02 0.62
CA LEU A 560 -7.69 -11.19 1.21
C LEU A 560 -7.64 -10.88 2.71
N CYS A 561 -8.30 -9.81 3.16
CA CYS A 561 -8.27 -9.34 4.54
C CYS A 561 -9.65 -8.81 4.98
N PRO A 562 -10.63 -9.69 5.25
CA PRO A 562 -11.97 -9.25 5.64
C PRO A 562 -11.96 -8.71 7.07
N LEU A 563 -12.70 -7.62 7.29
CA LEU A 563 -12.88 -7.05 8.62
C LEU A 563 -13.77 -7.95 9.48
N GLN A 564 -13.41 -8.13 10.75
CA GLN A 564 -14.10 -9.03 11.68
C GLN A 564 -15.40 -8.39 12.21
N PHE A 565 -16.46 -9.19 12.32
CA PHE A 565 -17.75 -8.75 12.87
C PHE A 565 -17.63 -8.19 14.29
N ASP A 566 -16.79 -8.77 15.12
CA ASP A 566 -16.62 -8.34 16.51
C ASP A 566 -16.12 -6.90 16.59
N ILE A 567 -15.19 -6.51 15.74
CA ILE A 567 -14.68 -5.14 15.67
C ILE A 567 -15.79 -4.18 15.25
N VAL A 568 -16.43 -4.50 14.12
CA VAL A 568 -17.43 -3.61 13.51
C VAL A 568 -18.65 -3.44 14.40
N ASN A 569 -19.17 -4.53 14.97
CA ASN A 569 -20.33 -4.50 15.84
C ASN A 569 -20.09 -3.66 17.10
N ARG A 570 -18.94 -3.82 17.75
CA ARG A 570 -18.58 -3.03 18.95
C ARG A 570 -18.54 -1.54 18.65
N VAL A 571 -17.88 -1.17 17.55
CA VAL A 571 -17.76 0.23 17.13
C VAL A 571 -19.13 0.83 16.81
N ILE A 572 -19.95 0.12 16.04
CA ILE A 572 -21.30 0.58 15.69
C ILE A 572 -22.15 0.78 16.95
N ASP A 573 -22.17 -0.21 17.85
CA ASP A 573 -22.95 -0.15 19.09
C ASP A 573 -22.52 1.00 19.99
N GLN A 574 -21.22 1.28 20.07
CA GLN A 574 -20.67 2.32 20.93
C GLN A 574 -20.81 3.73 20.35
N MET A 575 -20.54 3.88 19.03
CA MET A 575 -20.25 5.18 18.43
C MET A 575 -21.31 5.67 17.45
N SER A 576 -22.47 5.01 17.37
CA SER A 576 -23.57 5.43 16.51
C SER A 576 -24.94 5.31 17.19
N ASN A 577 -25.88 6.17 16.75
CA ASN A 577 -27.30 6.05 17.11
C ASN A 577 -28.03 5.08 16.15
N PRO A 578 -29.13 4.46 16.57
CA PRO A 578 -30.06 3.84 15.64
C PRO A 578 -30.46 4.81 14.52
N GLY A 579 -30.50 4.33 13.29
CA GLY A 579 -30.82 5.13 12.10
C GLY A 579 -29.67 5.99 11.54
N ASP A 580 -28.53 6.10 12.21
CA ASP A 580 -27.34 6.79 11.69
C ASP A 580 -26.81 6.10 10.42
N VAL A 581 -26.20 6.91 9.55
CA VAL A 581 -25.44 6.39 8.40
C VAL A 581 -24.04 5.99 8.86
N VAL A 582 -23.67 4.74 8.60
CA VAL A 582 -22.31 4.20 8.80
C VAL A 582 -21.68 3.98 7.43
N LEU A 583 -20.56 4.63 7.18
CA LEU A 583 -19.85 4.62 5.90
C LEU A 583 -18.57 3.78 5.98
N ASP A 584 -18.38 2.91 4.97
CA ASP A 584 -17.10 2.27 4.66
C ASP A 584 -16.65 2.64 3.25
N PRO A 585 -15.61 3.47 3.08
CA PRO A 585 -15.08 3.85 1.77
C PRO A 585 -14.23 2.77 1.10
N PHE A 586 -13.91 1.67 1.78
CA PHE A 586 -13.18 0.50 1.28
C PHE A 586 -13.98 -0.77 1.63
N GLY A 587 -15.19 -0.87 1.09
CA GLY A 587 -16.24 -1.78 1.53
C GLY A 587 -15.90 -3.27 1.46
N GLY A 588 -15.03 -3.69 0.54
CA GLY A 588 -14.74 -5.11 0.32
C GLY A 588 -16.02 -5.91 0.11
N LEU A 589 -16.26 -6.90 0.99
CA LEU A 589 -17.51 -7.67 1.02
C LEU A 589 -18.69 -6.94 1.68
N MET A 590 -18.57 -5.63 1.92
CA MET A 590 -19.58 -4.80 2.60
C MET A 590 -19.84 -5.22 4.06
N THR A 591 -18.80 -5.63 4.77
CA THR A 591 -18.95 -6.07 6.18
C THR A 591 -19.54 -4.95 7.06
N VAL A 592 -19.10 -3.71 6.88
CA VAL A 592 -19.57 -2.57 7.69
C VAL A 592 -21.04 -2.23 7.38
N PRO A 593 -21.46 -2.06 6.11
CA PRO A 593 -22.87 -1.90 5.77
C PRO A 593 -23.75 -3.06 6.27
N TYR A 594 -23.28 -4.28 6.11
CA TYR A 594 -24.00 -5.47 6.61
C TYR A 594 -24.23 -5.43 8.13
N CYS A 595 -23.19 -5.14 8.91
CA CYS A 595 -23.30 -5.01 10.36
C CYS A 595 -24.18 -3.83 10.77
N ALA A 596 -24.09 -2.70 10.05
CA ALA A 596 -24.92 -1.53 10.29
C ALA A 596 -26.41 -1.85 10.15
N LEU A 597 -26.81 -2.56 9.10
CA LEU A 597 -28.18 -3.01 8.87
C LEU A 597 -28.68 -3.93 9.99
N ASN A 598 -27.87 -4.93 10.37
CA ASN A 598 -28.22 -5.86 11.46
C ASN A 598 -28.38 -5.15 12.82
N LYS A 599 -27.77 -3.98 12.97
CA LYS A 599 -27.82 -3.15 14.18
C LYS A 599 -28.84 -1.97 14.09
N GLY A 600 -29.70 -1.95 13.07
CA GLY A 600 -30.71 -0.89 12.90
C GLY A 600 -30.12 0.48 12.51
N ARG A 601 -28.95 0.49 11.87
CA ARG A 601 -28.33 1.66 11.25
C ARG A 601 -28.49 1.59 9.75
N LYS A 602 -28.14 2.68 9.06
CA LYS A 602 -28.04 2.70 7.60
C LYS A 602 -26.60 2.42 7.18
N GLY A 603 -26.40 1.52 6.21
CA GLY A 603 -25.09 1.13 5.74
C GLY A 603 -24.77 1.75 4.39
N TRP A 604 -23.67 2.53 4.31
CA TRP A 604 -23.13 3.02 3.05
C TRP A 604 -21.76 2.40 2.80
N GLY A 605 -21.51 1.94 1.55
CA GLY A 605 -20.24 1.31 1.20
C GLY A 605 -19.83 1.59 -0.22
N ILE A 606 -18.52 1.69 -0.44
CA ILE A 606 -17.93 1.90 -1.76
C ILE A 606 -16.87 0.81 -1.96
N GLU A 607 -16.93 0.12 -3.09
CA GLU A 607 -15.99 -0.95 -3.42
C GLU A 607 -15.57 -0.85 -4.88
N LEU A 608 -14.27 -0.93 -5.13
CA LEU A 608 -13.68 -0.82 -6.45
C LEU A 608 -13.78 -2.14 -7.24
N SER A 609 -13.65 -3.28 -6.55
CA SER A 609 -13.72 -4.61 -7.17
C SER A 609 -15.17 -5.01 -7.46
N PRO A 610 -15.55 -5.23 -8.75
CA PRO A 610 -16.90 -5.67 -9.08
C PRO A 610 -17.30 -7.01 -8.44
N THR A 611 -16.34 -7.91 -8.28
CA THR A 611 -16.58 -9.24 -7.69
C THR A 611 -16.98 -9.14 -6.22
N TYR A 612 -16.21 -8.37 -5.44
CA TYR A 612 -16.51 -8.16 -4.02
C TYR A 612 -17.78 -7.34 -3.83
N PHE A 613 -18.00 -6.33 -4.69
CA PHE A 613 -19.22 -5.53 -4.67
C PHE A 613 -20.48 -6.39 -4.88
N LEU A 614 -20.49 -7.30 -5.87
CA LEU A 614 -21.65 -8.15 -6.14
C LEU A 614 -21.95 -9.08 -4.97
N ASP A 615 -20.95 -9.67 -4.35
CA ASP A 615 -21.13 -10.50 -3.16
C ASP A 615 -21.62 -9.64 -1.97
N GLY A 616 -21.03 -8.47 -1.76
CA GLY A 616 -21.47 -7.52 -0.74
C GLY A 616 -22.91 -7.06 -0.92
N ALA A 617 -23.34 -6.83 -2.17
CA ALA A 617 -24.73 -6.47 -2.47
C ALA A 617 -25.72 -7.56 -2.04
N GLN A 618 -25.38 -8.83 -2.27
CA GLN A 618 -26.18 -9.95 -1.81
C GLN A 618 -26.29 -10.00 -0.28
N TYR A 619 -25.16 -9.76 0.44
CA TYR A 619 -25.15 -9.76 1.90
C TYR A 619 -25.98 -8.59 2.46
N CYS A 620 -25.85 -7.39 1.91
CA CYS A 620 -26.67 -6.25 2.34
C CYS A 620 -28.15 -6.47 2.08
N ALA A 621 -28.53 -7.01 0.93
CA ALA A 621 -29.90 -7.35 0.63
C ALA A 621 -30.47 -8.41 1.61
N GLN A 622 -29.68 -9.43 1.95
CA GLN A 622 -30.07 -10.42 2.96
C GLN A 622 -30.26 -9.78 4.35
N ALA A 623 -29.36 -8.88 4.76
CA ALA A 623 -29.48 -8.18 6.05
C ALA A 623 -30.72 -7.29 6.11
N ALA A 624 -31.02 -6.57 5.03
CA ALA A 624 -32.21 -5.71 4.94
C ALA A 624 -33.52 -6.52 5.01
N ASN A 625 -33.53 -7.71 4.37
CA ASN A 625 -34.72 -8.58 4.34
C ASN A 625 -34.89 -9.42 5.61
N LYS A 626 -33.93 -9.44 6.52
CA LYS A 626 -33.88 -10.27 7.72
C LYS A 626 -34.92 -9.94 8.80
N LYS A 627 -35.84 -9.06 8.58
CA LYS A 627 -36.94 -8.85 9.53
C LYS A 627 -37.81 -10.08 9.77
N GLU A 628 -37.63 -11.19 9.02
CA GLU A 628 -38.52 -12.36 9.08
C GLU A 628 -37.86 -13.76 8.94
N ALA A 629 -36.54 -13.91 8.80
CA ALA A 629 -35.93 -15.24 8.65
C ALA A 629 -34.72 -15.49 9.52
N PRO A 630 -34.53 -16.69 10.12
CA PRO A 630 -33.34 -17.03 10.90
C PRO A 630 -32.10 -16.99 10.01
N SER A 631 -30.96 -16.58 10.60
CA SER A 631 -29.70 -16.43 9.87
C SER A 631 -29.03 -17.79 9.62
N LEU A 632 -28.20 -17.86 8.56
CA LEU A 632 -27.37 -19.04 8.31
C LEU A 632 -26.45 -19.37 9.52
N PHE A 633 -26.12 -18.37 10.34
CA PHE A 633 -25.34 -18.56 11.58
C PHE A 633 -26.16 -19.24 12.68
N ASP A 634 -27.48 -19.05 12.71
CA ASP A 634 -28.37 -19.73 13.65
C ASP A 634 -28.46 -21.23 13.32
N PHE A 635 -28.24 -21.64 12.07
CA PHE A 635 -28.15 -23.04 11.66
C PHE A 635 -26.78 -23.66 11.95
N LEU A 636 -25.70 -22.89 11.94
CA LEU A 636 -24.36 -23.38 12.28
C LEU A 636 -24.20 -23.63 13.79
N ASP A 637 -24.94 -22.87 14.61
CA ASP A 637 -25.02 -23.11 16.05
C ASP A 637 -25.84 -24.36 16.41
N ASP A 638 -26.77 -24.80 15.56
CA ASP A 638 -27.58 -25.99 15.79
C ASP A 638 -26.91 -27.31 15.37
N GLU A 639 -26.07 -27.31 14.31
CA GLU A 639 -25.34 -28.54 13.91
C GLU A 639 -24.25 -28.94 14.92
N THR A 640 -23.85 -28.02 15.84
CA THR A 640 -22.87 -28.32 16.88
C THR A 640 -23.48 -28.88 18.17
N LYS A 641 -24.81 -28.92 18.29
CA LYS A 641 -25.50 -29.44 19.49
C LYS A 641 -25.63 -30.95 19.53
N ASP A 642 -25.56 -31.62 18.39
CA ASP A 642 -25.78 -33.07 18.31
C ASP A 642 -24.56 -33.95 18.65
N GLU A 643 -23.35 -33.35 18.86
CA GLU A 643 -22.17 -34.10 19.26
C GLU A 643 -21.89 -34.07 20.79
N ASP A 644 -22.80 -33.52 21.58
CA ASP A 644 -22.58 -33.28 23.03
C ASP A 644 -22.77 -34.51 23.94
N ASP A 645 -23.15 -35.67 23.44
CA ASP A 645 -23.49 -36.85 24.23
C ASP A 645 -22.24 -37.64 24.80
N ASP A 646 -21.02 -37.30 24.36
CA ASP A 646 -19.81 -38.04 24.74
C ASP A 646 -18.89 -37.31 25.75
N ILE A 647 -19.38 -36.28 26.44
CA ILE A 647 -18.56 -35.63 27.48
C ILE A 647 -18.82 -36.30 28.81
N PRO A 648 -17.77 -36.77 29.52
CA PRO A 648 -17.92 -37.28 30.87
C PRO A 648 -18.59 -36.25 31.79
N GLU A 649 -19.60 -36.68 32.55
CA GLU A 649 -20.37 -35.84 33.49
C GLU A 649 -19.52 -35.04 34.50
N GLN A 650 -18.24 -35.37 34.63
CA GLN A 650 -17.27 -34.69 35.49
C GLN A 650 -16.69 -33.41 34.86
N LEU A 651 -17.02 -33.12 33.59
CA LEU A 651 -16.54 -31.94 32.87
C LEU A 651 -17.69 -31.06 32.34
N LYS A 652 -18.94 -31.42 32.65
CA LYS A 652 -20.11 -30.56 32.59
C LYS A 652 -20.15 -29.71 33.85
#